data_a6e5cba6bda5255e5b2f9a3434e3ebf1
#
_entry.id   a6e5cba6bda5255e5b2f9a3434e3ebf1
#
_cell.length_a   1.000
_cell.length_b   1.000
_cell.length_c   1.000
_cell.angle_alpha   90.00
_cell.angle_beta   90.00
_cell.angle_gamma   90.00
#
_symmetry.space_group_name_H-M   'P 1'
#
loop_
_entity.id
_entity.type
_entity.pdbx_description
1 polymer ?
#
loop_
_entity_poly.entity_id
_entity_poly.type
_entity_poly.pdbx_seq_one_letter_code
_entity_poly.pdbx_strand_id
1 'polypeptide(L)'
;TVQLAGVGALTVNRDGSYRFTPVADWNGTAPVVTYTVSDGNDGGTATALLVITVTPVVDVKDDRATTHAGDPVTVDALGNDRFVNPDQAITGVTQGAHGSVAIENGQLVYTPNAGYVGQDTFTYTVTSGGVTETAQVTLEVTNTPPVAVADKASTLPETPVSGNLLTNDRDADSDPLHVAEITVGGATYAPGDIITIPGQGTLVVNRDGSYLFTPASGWSGFTPVLNYTLSDGNDGGTATGELRLLVNPVAEAWVKEAGLVDTASGAQTTTGAMAVLSLEPVESLTIGGQTLTLAQLQALSAQAPVDIATPDGVLSLTGFQVDGEGRATLQYRFTLTQAVNQPGESTTREEIRFSVNGQQTRAPGLLRVNILNDAPVAAADDNSIDQDRGQQAASGNVFSNDAIGADGAAAGGPVSAISSVNLNRAGAVGGVSLGEFGALTLDARGNYSYVLNRSNSRVASLDANATLSEVFTYTITDADGNTSQAQLTIVIHGVTPPQSVRTGDQHFPSYYTNYELSLDQPYSPGLFILPAIYGLYSDQFSRKVELNRKITELGRGMNDNGTPVLEDGILFTRWVNTTLQRSVVNTFAATGIGSQLLGDHFSHFSLNKSVQPAPVLENAPERPPLNERINERTTVQQERGEKTPDAKQVHAAAPGVVIVPQAAARPGAPSLAAQVDALARNRVAAPEPVTVGGATPHR
;
A
#
# COMPACT_ATOMS: atom_id res chain seq x y z
N THR A 1 -12.03 58.27 89.87
CA THR A 1 -12.04 57.27 88.78
C THR A 1 -12.56 55.99 89.32
N VAL A 2 -13.52 55.36 88.60
CA VAL A 2 -14.05 54.05 88.87
C VAL A 2 -13.59 53.11 87.74
N GLN A 3 -13.01 51.95 88.12
CA GLN A 3 -12.71 50.90 87.12
C GLN A 3 -13.95 50.02 86.90
N LEU A 4 -14.39 49.99 85.69
CA LEU A 4 -15.46 49.07 85.25
C LEU A 4 -14.74 47.85 84.66
N ALA A 5 -14.70 46.75 85.44
CA ALA A 5 -13.96 45.58 85.10
C ALA A 5 -14.28 45.08 83.72
N GLY A 6 -13.27 44.87 82.84
CA GLY A 6 -13.41 44.42 81.47
C GLY A 6 -14.08 45.44 80.49
N VAL A 7 -14.41 46.65 80.97
CA VAL A 7 -15.14 47.68 80.21
C VAL A 7 -14.35 48.94 79.97
N GLY A 8 -13.71 49.47 81.05
CA GLY A 8 -12.97 50.72 80.97
C GLY A 8 -12.88 51.48 82.30
N ALA A 9 -12.38 52.71 82.24
CA ALA A 9 -12.28 53.56 83.37
C ALA A 9 -13.14 54.83 83.24
N LEU A 10 -14.02 55.04 84.19
CA LEU A 10 -14.85 56.27 84.26
C LEU A 10 -14.40 57.18 85.34
N THR A 11 -14.08 58.43 85.03
CA THR A 11 -13.79 59.53 85.97
C THR A 11 -15.01 60.48 85.90
N VAL A 12 -15.58 60.75 87.06
CA VAL A 12 -16.63 61.78 87.19
C VAL A 12 -16.07 62.84 88.15
N ASN A 13 -16.16 64.08 87.78
CA ASN A 13 -15.62 65.26 88.54
C ASN A 13 -16.74 65.94 89.27
N ARG A 14 -16.44 66.75 90.27
CA ARG A 14 -17.44 67.47 91.05
C ARG A 14 -18.19 68.54 90.30
N ASP A 15 -17.64 69.01 89.19
CA ASP A 15 -18.30 69.95 88.27
C ASP A 15 -19.30 69.31 87.30
N GLY A 16 -19.51 67.99 87.40
CA GLY A 16 -20.41 67.21 86.58
C GLY A 16 -19.78 66.71 85.29
N SER A 17 -18.56 67.15 84.96
CA SER A 17 -17.84 66.63 83.82
C SER A 17 -17.46 65.16 84.06
N TYR A 18 -17.47 64.35 83.00
CA TYR A 18 -17.01 62.97 83.09
C TYR A 18 -16.14 62.61 81.88
N ARG A 19 -15.25 61.68 82.08
CA ARG A 19 -14.48 61.04 81.01
C ARG A 19 -14.52 59.52 81.16
N PHE A 20 -14.97 58.88 80.10
CA PHE A 20 -14.92 57.42 80.02
C PHE A 20 -13.79 57.07 79.07
N THR A 21 -12.97 56.12 79.46
CA THR A 21 -11.91 55.55 78.59
C THR A 21 -12.16 54.08 78.56
N PRO A 22 -12.74 53.54 77.43
CA PRO A 22 -12.94 52.13 77.30
C PRO A 22 -11.63 51.33 77.24
N VAL A 23 -11.66 50.07 77.53
CA VAL A 23 -10.58 49.16 77.24
C VAL A 23 -10.47 49.09 75.70
N ALA A 24 -9.26 48.85 75.19
CA ALA A 24 -9.05 48.70 73.75
C ALA A 24 -10.01 47.71 73.17
N ASP A 25 -10.60 48.07 72.03
CA ASP A 25 -11.62 47.29 71.22
C ASP A 25 -12.93 46.94 71.95
N TRP A 26 -13.10 47.42 73.17
CA TRP A 26 -14.38 47.20 73.86
C TRP A 26 -15.48 48.08 73.28
N ASN A 27 -16.60 47.46 72.99
CA ASN A 27 -17.85 48.14 72.58
C ASN A 27 -19.04 47.54 73.35
N GLY A 28 -20.15 48.24 73.30
CA GLY A 28 -21.36 47.86 74.02
C GLY A 28 -21.78 48.93 75.04
N THR A 29 -22.78 48.60 75.87
CA THR A 29 -23.25 49.48 76.90
C THR A 29 -22.56 49.19 78.20
N ALA A 30 -21.84 50.16 78.70
CA ALA A 30 -21.16 50.07 80.01
C ALA A 30 -22.21 49.83 81.14
N PRO A 31 -21.82 49.16 82.24
CA PRO A 31 -22.64 49.08 83.42
C PRO A 31 -23.17 50.43 83.83
N VAL A 32 -24.46 50.51 84.05
CA VAL A 32 -25.14 51.78 84.45
C VAL A 32 -24.50 52.28 85.76
N VAL A 33 -24.02 53.53 85.70
CA VAL A 33 -23.45 54.16 86.84
C VAL A 33 -24.44 55.17 87.44
N THR A 34 -24.77 54.96 88.73
CA THR A 34 -25.62 55.86 89.43
C THR A 34 -24.73 56.95 90.07
N TYR A 35 -25.06 58.21 89.88
CA TYR A 35 -24.36 59.34 90.55
C TYR A 35 -25.32 60.14 91.33
N THR A 36 -24.82 60.79 92.41
CA THR A 36 -25.61 61.65 93.30
C THR A 36 -25.14 63.07 93.18
N VAL A 37 -26.07 63.90 92.91
CA VAL A 37 -25.85 65.33 92.89
C VAL A 37 -26.28 65.89 94.25
N SER A 38 -25.46 66.77 94.85
CA SER A 38 -25.83 67.50 96.10
C SER A 38 -25.82 68.97 95.83
N ASP A 39 -26.76 69.72 96.43
CA ASP A 39 -26.81 71.14 96.46
C ASP A 39 -25.91 71.75 97.54
N GLY A 40 -25.25 70.91 98.37
CA GLY A 40 -24.37 71.40 99.49
C GLY A 40 -25.05 71.69 100.80
N ASN A 41 -26.36 71.47 100.91
CA ASN A 41 -27.19 71.61 102.09
C ASN A 41 -27.59 70.26 102.70
N ASP A 42 -27.85 70.19 103.99
CA ASP A 42 -28.24 68.95 104.66
C ASP A 42 -29.56 68.36 104.04
N GLY A 43 -29.43 67.21 103.49
CA GLY A 43 -30.48 66.42 102.91
C GLY A 43 -30.79 66.72 101.48
N GLY A 44 -30.18 67.65 100.79
CA GLY A 44 -30.39 68.05 99.40
C GLY A 44 -29.58 67.16 98.41
N THR A 45 -30.02 65.96 98.20
CA THR A 45 -29.41 65.05 97.21
C THR A 45 -30.45 64.46 96.23
N ALA A 46 -30.05 64.32 95.01
CA ALA A 46 -30.78 63.62 93.97
C ALA A 46 -29.84 62.59 93.22
N THR A 47 -30.41 61.52 92.78
CA THR A 47 -29.68 60.46 92.04
C THR A 47 -30.10 60.46 90.58
N ALA A 48 -29.17 60.24 89.69
CA ALA A 48 -29.44 60.03 88.31
C ALA A 48 -28.52 58.91 87.76
N LEU A 49 -28.85 58.44 86.56
CA LEU A 49 -28.15 57.31 85.90
C LEU A 49 -27.30 57.89 84.74
N LEU A 50 -26.07 57.47 84.69
CA LEU A 50 -25.21 57.69 83.53
C LEU A 50 -25.10 56.38 82.76
N VAL A 51 -25.61 56.42 81.54
CA VAL A 51 -25.52 55.30 80.59
C VAL A 51 -24.52 55.67 79.48
N ILE A 52 -23.54 54.85 79.31
CA ILE A 52 -22.50 55.09 78.29
C ILE A 52 -22.55 53.92 77.32
N THR A 53 -22.69 54.21 76.05
CA THR A 53 -22.61 53.23 74.98
C THR A 53 -21.44 53.56 74.09
N VAL A 54 -20.57 52.61 73.91
CA VAL A 54 -19.49 52.67 72.94
C VAL A 54 -19.93 51.94 71.68
N THR A 55 -20.00 52.63 70.60
CA THR A 55 -20.38 52.03 69.30
C THR A 55 -19.19 51.27 68.74
N PRO A 56 -19.45 50.08 68.20
CA PRO A 56 -18.41 49.31 67.58
C PRO A 56 -17.83 50.10 66.39
N VAL A 57 -16.54 50.06 66.23
CA VAL A 57 -15.83 50.55 65.02
C VAL A 57 -15.36 49.29 64.28
N VAL A 58 -15.63 49.27 63.01
CA VAL A 58 -15.17 48.17 62.14
C VAL A 58 -13.72 48.41 61.79
N ASP A 59 -12.84 47.52 62.25
CA ASP A 59 -11.41 47.59 62.07
C ASP A 59 -10.95 46.82 60.79
N VAL A 60 -11.75 45.87 60.34
CA VAL A 60 -11.49 45.08 59.14
C VAL A 60 -12.14 45.70 57.92
N LYS A 61 -11.53 45.56 56.77
CA LYS A 61 -12.04 46.01 55.47
C LYS A 61 -11.97 44.88 54.45
N ASP A 62 -12.90 44.97 53.50
CA ASP A 62 -12.95 44.04 52.40
C ASP A 62 -11.65 44.09 51.53
N ASP A 63 -11.23 42.93 51.05
CA ASP A 63 -10.04 42.73 50.26
C ASP A 63 -10.37 42.32 48.85
N ARG A 64 -9.37 42.45 47.99
CA ARG A 64 -9.41 41.99 46.63
C ARG A 64 -8.08 41.34 46.26
N ALA A 65 -8.16 40.25 45.52
CA ALA A 65 -6.99 39.60 44.93
C ALA A 65 -7.33 39.09 43.53
N THR A 66 -6.29 38.86 42.75
CA THR A 66 -6.42 38.25 41.41
C THR A 66 -5.48 37.06 41.35
N THR A 67 -5.87 36.04 40.63
CA THR A 67 -5.03 34.90 40.33
C THR A 67 -5.41 34.34 38.95
N HIS A 68 -4.59 33.41 38.40
CA HIS A 68 -4.96 32.64 37.23
C HIS A 68 -5.69 31.36 37.62
N ALA A 69 -6.44 30.82 36.70
CA ALA A 69 -7.12 29.53 36.92
C ALA A 69 -6.10 28.46 37.31
N GLY A 70 -6.43 27.70 38.35
CA GLY A 70 -5.56 26.65 38.89
C GLY A 70 -4.41 27.13 39.78
N ASP A 71 -4.07 28.43 39.77
CA ASP A 71 -2.95 28.97 40.59
C ASP A 71 -3.41 29.42 41.97
N PRO A 72 -2.84 28.91 43.07
CA PRO A 72 -3.11 29.41 44.40
C PRO A 72 -2.60 30.84 44.59
N VAL A 73 -3.36 31.67 45.33
CA VAL A 73 -2.97 33.02 45.65
C VAL A 73 -3.00 33.26 47.17
N THR A 74 -1.97 33.89 47.67
CA THR A 74 -1.93 34.36 49.06
C THR A 74 -2.51 35.78 49.15
N VAL A 75 -3.55 35.94 49.98
CA VAL A 75 -4.21 37.22 50.21
C VAL A 75 -3.68 37.85 51.49
N ASP A 76 -3.15 39.07 51.41
CA ASP A 76 -2.76 39.89 52.57
C ASP A 76 -3.99 40.59 53.14
N ALA A 77 -4.85 39.81 53.79
CA ALA A 77 -6.16 40.26 54.28
C ALA A 77 -6.09 41.21 55.45
N LEU A 78 -4.97 41.28 56.15
CA LEU A 78 -4.79 42.22 57.29
C LEU A 78 -4.07 43.49 56.89
N GLY A 79 -3.58 43.63 55.64
CA GLY A 79 -2.73 44.73 55.20
C GLY A 79 -3.44 46.07 55.10
N ASN A 80 -4.75 46.13 54.91
CA ASN A 80 -5.58 47.30 54.78
C ASN A 80 -6.39 47.63 56.08
N ASP A 81 -6.31 46.74 57.10
CA ASP A 81 -7.02 46.81 58.35
C ASP A 81 -6.32 47.70 59.39
N ARG A 82 -7.06 48.07 60.43
CA ARG A 82 -6.53 48.88 61.48
C ARG A 82 -6.92 48.35 62.86
N PHE A 83 -6.01 47.63 63.46
CA PHE A 83 -6.22 47.05 64.79
C PHE A 83 -5.46 47.92 65.85
N VAL A 84 -6.11 48.07 66.98
CA VAL A 84 -5.48 48.76 68.12
C VAL A 84 -4.63 47.76 68.92
N ASN A 85 -5.04 46.54 69.00
CA ASN A 85 -4.35 45.46 69.71
C ASN A 85 -3.38 44.74 68.75
N PRO A 86 -2.16 44.41 69.22
CA PRO A 86 -1.16 43.72 68.41
C PRO A 86 -1.37 42.19 68.30
N ASP A 87 -2.42 41.68 68.88
CA ASP A 87 -2.76 40.22 68.92
C ASP A 87 -3.75 39.81 67.87
N GLN A 88 -3.92 40.61 66.81
CA GLN A 88 -4.85 40.27 65.70
C GLN A 88 -4.44 38.97 65.07
N ALA A 89 -5.41 38.10 64.83
CA ALA A 89 -5.21 36.84 64.18
C ALA A 89 -6.47 36.45 63.40
N ILE A 90 -6.26 35.88 62.19
CA ILE A 90 -7.33 35.26 61.41
C ILE A 90 -7.71 33.97 62.09
N THR A 91 -8.95 33.86 62.59
CA THR A 91 -9.43 32.73 63.35
C THR A 91 -10.46 31.84 62.64
N GLY A 92 -10.99 32.30 61.51
CA GLY A 92 -11.92 31.56 60.73
C GLY A 92 -12.01 32.04 59.29
N VAL A 93 -12.43 31.17 58.40
CA VAL A 93 -12.73 31.43 56.99
C VAL A 93 -13.96 30.69 56.53
N THR A 94 -14.71 31.26 55.62
CA THR A 94 -15.66 30.50 54.79
C THR A 94 -14.98 30.03 53.54
N GLN A 95 -15.52 29.01 52.89
CA GLN A 95 -15.04 28.56 51.58
C GLN A 95 -15.65 29.40 50.45
N GLY A 96 -14.88 29.62 49.39
CA GLY A 96 -15.43 30.16 48.15
C GLY A 96 -16.41 29.19 47.47
N ALA A 97 -17.27 29.69 46.64
CA ALA A 97 -18.17 28.85 45.86
C ALA A 97 -17.41 28.04 44.76
N HIS A 98 -16.31 28.62 44.29
CA HIS A 98 -15.52 28.13 43.17
C HIS A 98 -14.06 27.86 43.52
N GLY A 99 -13.72 27.79 44.81
CA GLY A 99 -12.37 27.50 45.28
C GLY A 99 -12.33 27.13 46.76
N SER A 100 -11.18 26.71 47.23
CA SER A 100 -10.94 26.39 48.63
C SER A 100 -10.04 27.46 49.27
N VAL A 101 -10.31 27.76 50.53
CA VAL A 101 -9.53 28.72 51.34
C VAL A 101 -8.89 28.00 52.54
N ALA A 102 -7.60 28.19 52.71
CA ALA A 102 -6.86 27.72 53.88
C ALA A 102 -6.21 28.91 54.63
N ILE A 103 -6.04 28.75 55.95
CA ILE A 103 -5.21 29.66 56.76
C ILE A 103 -3.82 29.02 56.87
N GLU A 104 -2.85 29.61 56.23
CA GLU A 104 -1.45 29.13 56.25
C GLU A 104 -0.52 30.21 56.80
N ASN A 105 0.18 29.88 57.87
CA ASN A 105 1.09 30.81 58.55
C ASN A 105 0.46 32.18 58.92
N GLY A 106 -0.88 32.17 59.17
CA GLY A 106 -1.62 33.38 59.50
C GLY A 106 -2.08 34.22 58.29
N GLN A 107 -1.85 33.75 57.07
CA GLN A 107 -2.33 34.34 55.81
C GLN A 107 -3.43 33.47 55.20
N LEU A 108 -4.23 34.06 54.33
CA LEU A 108 -5.24 33.36 53.57
C LEU A 108 -4.65 32.90 52.25
N VAL A 109 -4.77 31.59 51.95
CA VAL A 109 -4.41 31.02 50.67
C VAL A 109 -5.69 30.52 50.00
N TYR A 110 -6.03 31.12 48.89
CA TYR A 110 -7.16 30.68 48.04
C TYR A 110 -6.61 29.86 46.89
N THR A 111 -7.25 28.71 46.63
CA THR A 111 -6.96 27.83 45.49
C THR A 111 -8.24 27.69 44.65
N PRO A 112 -8.26 28.22 43.42
CA PRO A 112 -9.41 28.06 42.53
C PRO A 112 -9.71 26.59 42.25
N ASN A 113 -10.96 26.24 41.98
CA ASN A 113 -11.31 24.97 41.39
C ASN A 113 -10.75 24.89 39.97
N ALA A 114 -10.33 23.70 39.56
CA ALA A 114 -9.77 23.51 38.21
C ALA A 114 -10.75 23.99 37.13
N GLY A 115 -10.23 24.79 36.17
CA GLY A 115 -10.99 25.35 35.04
C GLY A 115 -12.01 26.44 35.43
N TYR A 116 -11.99 26.95 36.65
CA TYR A 116 -12.86 28.06 37.01
C TYR A 116 -12.24 29.41 36.63
N VAL A 117 -12.99 30.21 35.94
CA VAL A 117 -12.72 31.60 35.56
C VAL A 117 -13.88 32.48 35.98
N GLY A 118 -13.61 33.63 36.59
CA GLY A 118 -14.62 34.56 37.05
C GLY A 118 -14.42 34.99 38.49
N GLN A 119 -15.45 35.69 39.08
CA GLN A 119 -15.36 36.16 40.43
C GLN A 119 -15.80 35.10 41.44
N ASP A 120 -15.04 34.98 42.51
CA ASP A 120 -15.40 34.22 43.72
C ASP A 120 -15.30 35.08 44.97
N THR A 121 -16.04 34.76 45.99
CA THR A 121 -16.02 35.49 47.26
C THR A 121 -16.01 34.54 48.45
N PHE A 122 -15.33 34.92 49.46
CA PHE A 122 -15.38 34.28 50.77
C PHE A 122 -15.22 35.31 51.90
N THR A 123 -15.50 34.92 53.10
CA THR A 123 -15.30 35.79 54.27
C THR A 123 -14.24 35.24 55.20
N TYR A 124 -13.55 36.13 55.90
CA TYR A 124 -12.62 35.77 56.95
C TYR A 124 -13.01 36.46 58.26
N THR A 125 -12.70 35.79 59.35
CA THR A 125 -12.94 36.33 60.68
C THR A 125 -11.62 36.61 61.36
N VAL A 126 -11.48 37.83 61.86
CA VAL A 126 -10.31 38.23 62.65
C VAL A 126 -10.71 38.35 64.09
N THR A 127 -9.86 37.91 64.98
CA THR A 127 -10.01 38.14 66.42
C THR A 127 -8.88 39.07 66.85
N SER A 128 -9.22 40.19 67.51
CA SER A 128 -8.29 41.15 68.09
C SER A 128 -8.81 41.61 69.41
N GLY A 129 -8.01 41.57 70.47
CA GLY A 129 -8.45 41.89 71.81
C GLY A 129 -9.63 41.14 72.37
N GLY A 130 -9.92 39.98 71.83
CA GLY A 130 -11.10 39.13 72.17
C GLY A 130 -12.39 39.53 71.45
N VAL A 131 -12.35 40.49 70.52
CA VAL A 131 -13.45 40.89 69.62
C VAL A 131 -13.24 40.23 68.29
N THR A 132 -14.33 39.75 67.66
CA THR A 132 -14.31 39.15 66.33
C THR A 132 -15.02 40.02 65.33
N GLU A 133 -14.41 40.21 64.18
CA GLU A 133 -14.96 40.94 63.06
C GLU A 133 -14.82 40.11 61.79
N THR A 134 -15.64 40.41 60.79
CA THR A 134 -15.65 39.66 59.55
C THR A 134 -15.62 40.59 58.36
N ALA A 135 -14.72 40.35 57.40
CA ALA A 135 -14.71 41.04 56.13
C ALA A 135 -14.75 40.02 54.96
N GLN A 136 -14.97 40.55 53.80
CA GLN A 136 -15.08 39.76 52.56
C GLN A 136 -13.79 39.90 51.73
N VAL A 137 -13.36 38.81 51.17
CA VAL A 137 -12.39 38.78 50.06
C VAL A 137 -13.14 38.56 48.75
N THR A 138 -12.88 39.41 47.78
CA THR A 138 -13.35 39.21 46.40
C THR A 138 -12.15 38.80 45.55
N LEU A 139 -12.22 37.65 44.97
CA LEU A 139 -11.24 37.10 44.05
C LEU A 139 -11.70 37.32 42.62
N GLU A 140 -10.74 37.61 41.72
CA GLU A 140 -10.95 37.56 40.29
C GLU A 140 -9.99 36.51 39.73
N VAL A 141 -10.55 35.40 39.28
CA VAL A 141 -9.80 34.31 38.65
C VAL A 141 -9.82 34.55 37.14
N THR A 142 -8.63 34.80 36.58
CA THR A 142 -8.49 35.13 35.15
C THR A 142 -8.05 33.92 34.38
N ASN A 143 -8.44 33.86 33.11
CA ASN A 143 -7.99 32.83 32.18
C ASN A 143 -6.55 33.10 31.71
N THR A 144 -5.77 32.05 31.46
CA THR A 144 -4.51 32.10 30.73
C THR A 144 -4.76 31.61 29.29
N PRO A 145 -4.49 32.41 28.26
CA PRO A 145 -4.70 31.97 26.89
C PRO A 145 -3.83 30.78 26.54
N PRO A 146 -4.32 29.87 25.67
CA PRO A 146 -3.55 28.72 25.22
C PRO A 146 -2.32 29.13 24.39
N VAL A 147 -1.37 28.21 24.26
CA VAL A 147 -0.17 28.38 23.43
C VAL A 147 -0.25 27.41 22.25
N ALA A 148 -0.41 27.98 21.06
CA ALA A 148 -0.40 27.22 19.82
C ALA A 148 1.01 27.04 19.28
N VAL A 149 1.32 25.82 18.82
CA VAL A 149 2.61 25.46 18.23
C VAL A 149 2.39 25.03 16.79
N ALA A 150 3.14 25.59 15.85
CA ALA A 150 2.98 25.33 14.43
C ALA A 150 3.13 23.85 14.04
N ASP A 151 2.19 23.39 13.21
CA ASP A 151 2.09 22.03 12.68
C ASP A 151 2.68 21.93 11.29
N LYS A 152 3.22 20.77 10.99
CA LYS A 152 3.84 20.48 9.71
C LYS A 152 3.51 19.05 9.30
N ALA A 153 3.02 18.87 8.06
CA ALA A 153 2.82 17.55 7.50
C ALA A 153 3.25 17.50 6.03
N SER A 154 3.61 16.31 5.57
CA SER A 154 3.91 16.09 4.17
C SER A 154 3.32 14.77 3.67
N THR A 155 3.05 14.73 2.36
CA THR A 155 2.54 13.56 1.67
C THR A 155 3.10 13.48 0.26
N LEU A 156 2.73 12.43 -0.49
CA LEU A 156 2.97 12.30 -1.93
C LEU A 156 1.72 12.72 -2.71
N PRO A 157 1.83 12.99 -4.02
CA PRO A 157 0.67 13.23 -4.87
C PRO A 157 -0.38 12.12 -4.71
N GLU A 158 -1.64 12.50 -4.77
CA GLU A 158 -2.79 11.58 -4.69
C GLU A 158 -2.90 10.76 -3.38
N THR A 159 -2.04 11.05 -2.41
CA THR A 159 -2.03 10.37 -1.11
C THR A 159 -2.54 11.32 -0.03
N PRO A 160 -3.71 11.08 0.56
CA PRO A 160 -4.20 11.90 1.66
C PRO A 160 -3.28 11.85 2.88
N VAL A 161 -3.22 12.97 3.62
CA VAL A 161 -2.53 13.05 4.90
C VAL A 161 -3.46 13.57 5.97
N SER A 162 -3.38 12.97 7.15
CA SER A 162 -4.16 13.33 8.33
C SER A 162 -3.28 13.53 9.54
N GLY A 163 -3.77 14.26 10.52
CA GLY A 163 -3.13 14.51 11.80
C GLY A 163 -4.09 15.18 12.77
N ASN A 164 -3.53 15.75 13.84
CA ASN A 164 -4.28 16.52 14.80
C ASN A 164 -3.47 17.73 15.23
N LEU A 165 -4.00 18.93 15.08
CA LEU A 165 -3.37 20.21 15.36
C LEU A 165 -3.11 20.44 16.84
N LEU A 166 -3.96 19.89 17.73
CA LEU A 166 -3.91 20.13 19.17
C LEU A 166 -2.88 19.28 19.91
N THR A 167 -2.15 18.39 19.20
CA THR A 167 -1.26 17.42 19.84
C THR A 167 -0.05 18.07 20.52
N ASN A 168 0.43 19.18 19.98
CA ASN A 168 1.59 19.94 20.44
C ASN A 168 1.22 21.25 21.13
N ASP A 169 -0.07 21.60 21.12
CA ASP A 169 -0.60 22.78 21.76
C ASP A 169 -0.79 22.55 23.26
N ARG A 170 -0.80 23.63 24.04
CA ARG A 170 -0.88 23.56 25.49
C ARG A 170 -1.72 24.71 26.03
N ASP A 171 -2.40 24.41 27.12
CA ASP A 171 -3.05 25.36 27.98
C ASP A 171 -2.44 25.29 29.39
N ALA A 172 -2.15 26.44 29.99
CA ALA A 172 -1.53 26.50 31.33
C ALA A 172 -2.54 26.15 32.43
N ASP A 173 -3.81 26.47 32.20
CA ASP A 173 -4.90 26.21 33.13
C ASP A 173 -5.47 24.80 32.97
N SER A 174 -4.93 24.04 31.96
CA SER A 174 -5.38 22.70 31.59
C SER A 174 -6.81 22.62 31.05
N ASP A 175 -7.25 23.69 30.43
CA ASP A 175 -8.56 23.75 29.82
C ASP A 175 -8.63 22.92 28.51
N PRO A 176 -9.80 22.38 28.18
CA PRO A 176 -9.96 21.59 26.96
C PRO A 176 -9.83 22.43 25.69
N LEU A 177 -8.79 22.18 24.92
CA LEU A 177 -8.51 22.90 23.68
C LEU A 177 -9.38 22.44 22.52
N HIS A 178 -9.78 23.38 21.67
CA HIS A 178 -10.47 23.08 20.43
C HIS A 178 -10.18 24.12 19.35
N VAL A 179 -10.34 23.72 18.08
CA VAL A 179 -10.27 24.65 16.95
C VAL A 179 -11.58 25.43 16.85
N ALA A 180 -11.50 26.74 16.87
CA ALA A 180 -12.65 27.64 16.74
C ALA A 180 -12.87 28.12 15.31
N GLU A 181 -11.78 28.37 14.56
CA GLU A 181 -11.84 28.95 13.22
C GLU A 181 -10.61 28.54 12.41
N ILE A 182 -10.73 28.49 11.08
CA ILE A 182 -9.64 28.21 10.15
C ILE A 182 -9.57 29.33 9.12
N THR A 183 -8.38 29.85 8.84
CA THR A 183 -8.15 30.86 7.81
C THR A 183 -7.18 30.36 6.75
N VAL A 184 -7.57 30.38 5.49
CA VAL A 184 -6.75 29.99 4.35
C VAL A 184 -6.84 31.05 3.26
N GLY A 185 -5.69 31.59 2.85
CA GLY A 185 -5.65 32.60 1.78
C GLY A 185 -6.51 33.85 2.06
N GLY A 186 -6.75 34.17 3.34
CA GLY A 186 -7.59 35.28 3.78
C GLY A 186 -9.07 35.00 3.86
N ALA A 187 -9.52 33.78 3.55
CA ALA A 187 -10.89 33.33 3.75
C ALA A 187 -11.02 32.52 5.03
N THR A 188 -12.11 32.72 5.77
CA THR A 188 -12.42 32.09 7.04
C THR A 188 -13.44 30.99 6.89
N TYR A 189 -13.25 29.88 7.61
CA TYR A 189 -14.04 28.65 7.58
C TYR A 189 -14.34 28.17 9.00
N ALA A 190 -15.48 27.54 9.17
CA ALA A 190 -15.83 26.86 10.41
C ALA A 190 -15.19 25.46 10.47
N PRO A 191 -14.91 24.93 11.67
CA PRO A 191 -14.47 23.54 11.81
C PRO A 191 -15.49 22.55 11.23
N GLY A 192 -15.01 21.62 10.41
CA GLY A 192 -15.83 20.66 9.66
C GLY A 192 -16.17 21.08 8.24
N ASP A 193 -15.91 22.31 7.85
CA ASP A 193 -16.10 22.75 6.47
C ASP A 193 -15.09 22.09 5.53
N ILE A 194 -15.52 21.84 4.28
CA ILE A 194 -14.62 21.40 3.23
C ILE A 194 -13.96 22.63 2.60
N ILE A 195 -12.71 22.83 2.91
CA ILE A 195 -11.88 23.92 2.39
C ILE A 195 -11.26 23.48 1.06
N THR A 196 -11.68 24.10 -0.04
CA THR A 196 -11.08 23.87 -1.34
C THR A 196 -9.92 24.84 -1.54
N ILE A 197 -8.71 24.30 -1.73
CA ILE A 197 -7.50 25.06 -2.11
C ILE A 197 -7.36 24.92 -3.62
N PRO A 198 -7.63 25.97 -4.41
CA PRO A 198 -7.76 25.86 -5.86
C PRO A 198 -6.52 25.26 -6.53
N GLY A 199 -6.73 24.18 -7.29
CA GLY A 199 -5.67 23.46 -7.99
C GLY A 199 -4.72 22.65 -7.11
N GLN A 200 -4.88 22.65 -5.78
CA GLN A 200 -3.97 21.99 -4.85
C GLN A 200 -4.61 20.85 -4.06
N GLY A 201 -5.92 20.95 -3.76
CA GLY A 201 -6.61 19.89 -3.04
C GLY A 201 -7.74 20.37 -2.16
N THR A 202 -8.17 19.50 -1.26
CA THR A 202 -9.19 19.80 -0.25
C THR A 202 -8.69 19.49 1.15
N LEU A 203 -9.10 20.33 2.11
CA LEU A 203 -8.78 20.16 3.52
C LEU A 203 -10.05 20.20 4.34
N VAL A 204 -10.13 19.35 5.34
CA VAL A 204 -11.11 19.42 6.42
C VAL A 204 -10.34 19.49 7.73
N VAL A 205 -10.72 20.42 8.60
CA VAL A 205 -10.23 20.51 9.97
C VAL A 205 -11.43 20.46 10.89
N ASN A 206 -11.45 19.53 11.81
CA ASN A 206 -12.54 19.38 12.77
C ASN A 206 -12.30 20.17 14.05
N ARG A 207 -13.36 20.35 14.85
CA ARG A 207 -13.28 21.04 16.14
C ARG A 207 -12.28 20.40 17.13
N ASP A 208 -12.13 19.06 17.08
CA ASP A 208 -11.18 18.32 17.91
C ASP A 208 -9.72 18.41 17.43
N GLY A 209 -9.45 19.29 16.47
CA GLY A 209 -8.13 19.48 15.87
C GLY A 209 -7.76 18.45 14.81
N SER A 210 -8.49 17.35 14.66
CA SER A 210 -8.22 16.37 13.61
C SER A 210 -8.38 16.99 12.23
N TYR A 211 -7.46 16.68 11.32
CA TYR A 211 -7.54 17.17 9.95
C TYR A 211 -7.28 16.07 8.92
N LEU A 212 -7.81 16.29 7.73
CA LEU A 212 -7.55 15.48 6.53
C LEU A 212 -7.32 16.40 5.34
N PHE A 213 -6.13 16.32 4.76
CA PHE A 213 -5.80 16.97 3.50
C PHE A 213 -5.73 15.94 2.38
N THR A 214 -6.44 16.18 1.28
CA THR A 214 -6.44 15.36 0.08
C THR A 214 -5.88 16.18 -1.07
N PRO A 215 -4.64 15.87 -1.56
CA PRO A 215 -4.06 16.58 -2.70
C PRO A 215 -4.86 16.41 -3.97
N ALA A 216 -4.88 17.44 -4.82
CA ALA A 216 -5.40 17.34 -6.16
C ALA A 216 -4.51 16.41 -7.00
N SER A 217 -5.13 15.72 -7.99
CA SER A 217 -4.40 14.81 -8.87
C SER A 217 -3.26 15.53 -9.59
N GLY A 218 -2.08 14.92 -9.58
CA GLY A 218 -0.86 15.41 -10.23
C GLY A 218 -0.25 16.67 -9.61
N TRP A 219 -0.81 17.22 -8.53
CA TRP A 219 -0.25 18.40 -7.88
C TRP A 219 0.81 18.05 -6.85
N SER A 220 1.88 18.85 -6.82
CA SER A 220 2.92 18.83 -5.78
C SER A 220 3.40 20.24 -5.46
N GLY A 221 3.91 20.44 -4.25
CA GLY A 221 4.38 21.75 -3.79
C GLY A 221 3.90 22.07 -2.37
N PHE A 222 4.04 23.35 -1.99
CA PHE A 222 3.55 23.87 -0.72
C PHE A 222 2.12 24.38 -0.87
N THR A 223 1.24 24.08 0.09
CA THR A 223 -0.03 24.80 0.22
C THR A 223 0.22 26.22 0.73
N PRO A 224 -0.71 27.17 0.60
CA PRO A 224 -0.73 28.35 1.43
C PRO A 224 -0.65 27.97 2.90
N VAL A 225 -0.05 28.83 3.73
CA VAL A 225 -0.10 28.63 5.18
C VAL A 225 -1.55 28.70 5.64
N LEU A 226 -1.96 27.70 6.41
CA LEU A 226 -3.26 27.69 7.05
C LEU A 226 -3.09 28.17 8.48
N ASN A 227 -3.88 29.17 8.88
CA ASN A 227 -3.94 29.58 10.27
C ASN A 227 -5.20 28.97 10.89
N TYR A 228 -5.10 28.52 12.12
CA TYR A 228 -6.25 28.10 12.91
C TYR A 228 -6.30 28.87 14.23
N THR A 229 -7.49 29.20 14.67
CA THR A 229 -7.72 29.79 15.98
C THR A 229 -7.98 28.65 16.96
N LEU A 230 -7.10 28.54 17.92
CA LEU A 230 -7.22 27.66 19.07
C LEU A 230 -8.01 28.36 20.16
N SER A 231 -8.93 27.69 20.81
CA SER A 231 -9.68 28.22 21.95
C SER A 231 -9.75 27.16 23.06
N ASP A 232 -9.68 27.65 24.29
CA ASP A 232 -9.90 26.90 25.53
C ASP A 232 -11.36 26.91 26.00
N GLY A 233 -12.21 27.74 25.37
CA GLY A 233 -13.63 27.86 25.68
C GLY A 233 -13.96 28.96 26.68
N ASN A 234 -12.96 29.69 27.21
CA ASN A 234 -13.12 30.80 28.14
C ASN A 234 -12.93 32.15 27.44
N ASP A 235 -13.49 33.21 28.04
CA ASP A 235 -13.37 34.56 27.49
C ASP A 235 -11.90 35.00 27.40
N GLY A 236 -11.46 35.41 26.19
CA GLY A 236 -10.10 35.82 25.90
C GLY A 236 -9.10 34.68 25.69
N GLY A 237 -9.52 33.43 25.89
CA GLY A 237 -8.69 32.24 25.77
C GLY A 237 -8.55 31.77 24.32
N THR A 238 -7.83 32.53 23.49
CA THR A 238 -7.54 32.14 22.11
C THR A 238 -6.10 32.36 21.74
N ALA A 239 -5.58 31.49 20.86
CA ALA A 239 -4.30 31.64 20.22
C ALA A 239 -4.40 31.28 18.72
N THR A 240 -3.41 31.71 17.94
CA THR A 240 -3.35 31.37 16.51
C THR A 240 -2.19 30.43 16.27
N GLY A 241 -2.51 29.26 15.71
CA GLY A 241 -1.53 28.30 15.22
C GLY A 241 -1.43 28.29 13.70
N GLU A 242 -0.41 27.64 13.17
CA GLU A 242 -0.17 27.49 11.73
C GLU A 242 -0.10 26.00 11.35
N LEU A 243 -0.75 25.62 10.27
CA LEU A 243 -0.53 24.33 9.60
C LEU A 243 0.17 24.55 8.26
N ARG A 244 1.31 23.90 8.06
CA ARG A 244 2.06 23.91 6.81
C ARG A 244 2.06 22.52 6.20
N LEU A 245 1.50 22.41 4.98
CA LEU A 245 1.40 21.16 4.23
C LEU A 245 2.33 21.17 3.03
N LEU A 246 2.97 20.04 2.79
CA LEU A 246 3.84 19.80 1.65
C LEU A 246 3.41 18.53 0.93
N VAL A 247 3.19 18.62 -0.37
CA VAL A 247 3.10 17.45 -1.25
C VAL A 247 4.41 17.31 -2.00
N ASN A 248 5.19 16.30 -1.65
CA ASN A 248 6.48 16.04 -2.25
C ASN A 248 6.33 15.62 -3.71
N PRO A 249 7.13 16.17 -4.63
CA PRO A 249 7.09 15.76 -6.02
C PRO A 249 7.60 14.34 -6.20
N VAL A 250 7.08 13.67 -7.23
CA VAL A 250 7.61 12.41 -7.75
C VAL A 250 8.33 12.71 -9.04
N ALA A 251 9.64 12.43 -9.10
CA ALA A 251 10.41 12.50 -10.32
C ALA A 251 10.35 11.17 -11.06
N GLU A 252 10.20 11.22 -12.39
CA GLU A 252 10.17 10.04 -13.26
C GLU A 252 11.41 10.00 -14.13
N ALA A 253 12.05 8.86 -14.20
CA ALA A 253 13.20 8.58 -15.07
C ALA A 253 12.93 7.31 -15.88
N TRP A 254 13.60 7.18 -17.04
CA TRP A 254 13.41 6.05 -17.94
C TRP A 254 14.75 5.53 -18.42
N VAL A 255 14.95 4.23 -18.35
CA VAL A 255 16.09 3.49 -18.89
C VAL A 255 15.59 2.26 -19.62
N LYS A 256 16.45 1.68 -20.48
CA LYS A 256 16.11 0.48 -21.25
C LYS A 256 17.17 -0.58 -21.03
N GLU A 257 16.75 -1.82 -20.83
CA GLU A 257 17.63 -2.96 -20.69
C GLU A 257 18.43 -3.24 -21.94
N ALA A 258 17.88 -2.99 -23.12
CA ALA A 258 18.60 -3.06 -24.39
C ALA A 258 19.93 -2.29 -24.39
N GLY A 259 20.06 -1.25 -23.56
CA GLY A 259 21.32 -0.53 -23.38
C GLY A 259 22.41 -1.31 -22.66
N LEU A 260 22.09 -2.40 -21.97
CA LEU A 260 23.07 -3.26 -21.29
C LEU A 260 23.87 -4.10 -22.29
N VAL A 261 23.27 -4.49 -23.41
CA VAL A 261 23.92 -5.22 -24.50
C VAL A 261 24.46 -4.28 -25.58
N ASP A 262 23.81 -3.15 -25.82
CA ASP A 262 24.29 -2.07 -26.69
C ASP A 262 24.63 -0.81 -25.87
N THR A 263 25.75 -0.85 -25.18
CA THR A 263 26.21 0.25 -24.31
C THR A 263 26.54 1.53 -25.12
N ALA A 264 26.77 1.42 -26.41
CA ALA A 264 27.02 2.56 -27.29
C ALA A 264 25.76 3.41 -27.49
N SER A 265 24.59 2.83 -27.39
CA SER A 265 23.31 3.55 -27.43
C SER A 265 23.09 4.49 -26.26
N GLY A 266 23.71 4.20 -25.09
CA GLY A 266 23.50 4.90 -23.83
C GLY A 266 22.09 4.72 -23.24
N ALA A 267 21.29 3.80 -23.78
CA ALA A 267 19.88 3.61 -23.38
C ALA A 267 19.72 3.10 -21.96
N GLN A 268 20.75 2.47 -21.37
CA GLN A 268 20.81 2.07 -19.97
C GLN A 268 21.03 3.24 -18.99
N THR A 269 21.29 4.44 -19.49
CA THR A 269 21.60 5.62 -18.67
C THR A 269 20.60 6.74 -18.95
N THR A 270 20.16 7.40 -17.90
CA THR A 270 19.35 8.61 -17.97
C THR A 270 19.90 9.69 -17.05
N THR A 271 19.69 10.95 -17.41
CA THR A 271 20.04 12.10 -16.58
C THR A 271 18.82 12.96 -16.36
N GLY A 272 18.74 13.58 -15.20
CA GLY A 272 17.60 14.41 -14.87
C GLY A 272 17.86 15.34 -13.70
N ALA A 273 16.83 16.07 -13.34
CA ALA A 273 16.80 16.90 -12.16
C ALA A 273 15.49 16.61 -11.39
N MET A 274 15.58 16.56 -10.09
CA MET A 274 14.41 16.40 -9.23
C MET A 274 14.34 17.54 -8.22
N ALA A 275 13.12 17.99 -7.94
CA ALA A 275 12.89 18.98 -6.91
C ALA A 275 12.99 18.33 -5.52
N VAL A 276 13.72 18.96 -4.64
CA VAL A 276 13.81 18.64 -3.23
C VAL A 276 13.08 19.73 -2.47
N LEU A 277 11.95 19.44 -1.87
CA LEU A 277 11.13 20.37 -1.13
C LEU A 277 11.20 20.05 0.36
N SER A 278 11.24 21.07 1.21
CA SER A 278 11.30 20.92 2.65
C SER A 278 10.55 22.05 3.36
N LEU A 279 9.85 21.71 4.43
CA LEU A 279 9.21 22.68 5.34
C LEU A 279 10.21 23.35 6.29
N GLU A 280 11.47 22.92 6.25
CA GLU A 280 12.59 23.40 7.03
C GLU A 280 13.76 23.75 6.09
N PRO A 281 14.70 24.59 6.47
CA PRO A 281 15.94 24.75 5.73
C PRO A 281 16.64 23.40 5.52
N VAL A 282 17.17 23.17 4.31
CA VAL A 282 17.88 21.92 4.00
C VAL A 282 19.25 21.94 4.66
N GLU A 283 19.48 21.05 5.60
CA GLU A 283 20.76 20.84 6.27
C GLU A 283 21.43 19.54 5.83
N SER A 284 20.62 18.54 5.48
CA SER A 284 21.06 17.24 4.97
C SER A 284 20.01 16.61 4.09
N LEU A 285 20.43 15.67 3.25
CA LEU A 285 19.57 14.83 2.41
C LEU A 285 19.98 13.38 2.59
N THR A 286 19.01 12.53 2.91
CA THR A 286 19.19 11.08 2.91
C THR A 286 18.51 10.52 1.68
N ILE A 287 19.24 9.82 0.82
CA ILE A 287 18.75 9.20 -0.41
C ILE A 287 19.41 7.83 -0.60
N GLY A 288 18.62 6.81 -0.94
CA GLY A 288 19.13 5.46 -1.10
C GLY A 288 19.86 4.92 0.14
N GLY A 289 19.51 5.40 1.35
CA GLY A 289 20.16 5.02 2.60
C GLY A 289 21.43 5.81 2.94
N GLN A 290 21.93 6.66 2.05
CA GLN A 290 23.11 7.50 2.27
C GLN A 290 22.68 8.92 2.67
N THR A 291 23.26 9.46 3.74
CA THR A 291 23.03 10.83 4.20
C THR A 291 24.19 11.75 3.79
N LEU A 292 23.84 12.83 3.12
CA LEU A 292 24.76 13.88 2.69
C LEU A 292 24.43 15.19 3.42
N THR A 293 25.43 15.85 3.99
CA THR A 293 25.29 17.18 4.55
C THR A 293 25.13 18.24 3.46
N LEU A 294 24.59 19.40 3.80
CA LEU A 294 24.45 20.51 2.84
C LEU A 294 25.79 20.85 2.17
N ALA A 295 26.90 20.85 2.91
CA ALA A 295 28.23 21.11 2.34
C ALA A 295 28.64 20.04 1.31
N GLN A 296 28.34 18.77 1.55
CA GLN A 296 28.60 17.70 0.59
C GLN A 296 27.69 17.81 -0.63
N LEU A 297 26.42 18.18 -0.44
CA LEU A 297 25.48 18.42 -1.52
C LEU A 297 25.93 19.57 -2.43
N GLN A 298 26.37 20.67 -1.84
CA GLN A 298 26.88 21.83 -2.58
C GLN A 298 28.20 21.58 -3.31
N ALA A 299 28.95 20.56 -2.89
CA ALA A 299 30.19 20.14 -3.56
C ALA A 299 29.95 19.19 -4.74
N LEU A 300 28.73 18.71 -4.95
CA LEU A 300 28.40 17.83 -6.07
C LEU A 300 28.65 18.50 -7.42
N SER A 301 29.25 17.75 -8.31
CA SER A 301 29.43 18.16 -9.71
C SER A 301 29.48 16.94 -10.63
N ALA A 302 29.37 17.15 -11.92
CA ALA A 302 29.50 16.09 -12.90
C ALA A 302 30.87 15.40 -12.88
N GLN A 303 31.92 16.11 -12.42
CA GLN A 303 33.30 15.59 -12.29
C GLN A 303 33.57 14.95 -10.94
N ALA A 304 32.75 15.24 -9.94
CA ALA A 304 32.84 14.69 -8.60
C ALA A 304 31.43 14.30 -8.11
N PRO A 305 30.82 13.30 -8.72
CA PRO A 305 29.52 12.80 -8.30
C PRO A 305 29.63 11.99 -7.01
N VAL A 306 28.51 11.82 -6.34
CA VAL A 306 28.36 10.80 -5.30
C VAL A 306 27.52 9.68 -5.87
N ASP A 307 28.08 8.49 -5.92
CA ASP A 307 27.44 7.31 -6.45
C ASP A 307 26.76 6.52 -5.31
N ILE A 308 25.51 6.17 -5.52
CA ILE A 308 24.67 5.42 -4.62
C ILE A 308 24.27 4.13 -5.33
N ALA A 309 24.68 2.99 -4.81
CA ALA A 309 24.24 1.70 -5.33
C ALA A 309 22.76 1.49 -5.00
N THR A 310 22.00 1.05 -5.98
CA THR A 310 20.60 0.71 -5.87
C THR A 310 20.39 -0.75 -6.28
N PRO A 311 19.21 -1.36 -6.08
CA PRO A 311 18.97 -2.73 -6.47
C PRO A 311 19.31 -3.04 -7.93
N ASP A 312 18.93 -2.16 -8.85
CA ASP A 312 19.04 -2.43 -10.29
C ASP A 312 20.15 -1.62 -10.98
N GLY A 313 20.74 -0.64 -10.28
CA GLY A 313 21.72 0.23 -10.90
C GLY A 313 22.54 1.09 -9.96
N VAL A 314 23.01 2.20 -10.49
CA VAL A 314 23.75 3.23 -9.75
C VAL A 314 23.12 4.59 -9.98
N LEU A 315 22.72 5.25 -8.90
CA LEU A 315 22.31 6.64 -8.90
C LEU A 315 23.52 7.53 -8.58
N SER A 316 23.97 8.31 -9.55
CA SER A 316 25.04 9.30 -9.39
C SER A 316 24.42 10.68 -9.17
N LEU A 317 24.70 11.30 -8.02
CA LEU A 317 24.28 12.68 -7.72
C LEU A 317 25.32 13.63 -8.31
N THR A 318 24.90 14.50 -9.22
CA THR A 318 25.83 15.28 -10.06
C THR A 318 25.74 16.78 -9.86
N GLY A 319 24.86 17.28 -9.01
CA GLY A 319 24.75 18.69 -8.67
C GLY A 319 23.59 18.96 -7.72
N PHE A 320 23.73 20.01 -6.93
CA PHE A 320 22.69 20.44 -5.98
C PHE A 320 22.64 21.97 -5.94
N GLN A 321 21.46 22.55 -6.07
CA GLN A 321 21.25 24.00 -6.03
C GLN A 321 20.07 24.29 -5.10
N VAL A 322 20.28 25.21 -4.16
CA VAL A 322 19.23 25.76 -3.29
C VAL A 322 18.75 27.06 -3.91
N ASP A 323 17.47 27.15 -4.19
CA ASP A 323 16.80 28.32 -4.79
C ASP A 323 16.04 29.18 -3.78
N GLY A 324 16.17 28.89 -2.46
CA GLY A 324 15.53 29.59 -1.35
C GLY A 324 14.21 28.95 -0.92
N GLU A 325 13.67 29.44 0.19
CA GLU A 325 12.34 29.04 0.72
C GLU A 325 12.08 27.53 0.87
N GLY A 326 13.11 26.75 1.23
CA GLY A 326 12.98 25.29 1.36
C GLY A 326 12.89 24.53 0.06
N ARG A 327 13.27 25.16 -1.06
CA ARG A 327 13.32 24.56 -2.38
C ARG A 327 14.76 24.34 -2.81
N ALA A 328 15.04 23.18 -3.34
CA ALA A 328 16.32 22.86 -3.96
C ALA A 328 16.10 21.94 -5.16
N THR A 329 17.09 21.93 -6.05
CA THR A 329 17.12 21.04 -7.21
C THR A 329 18.33 20.12 -7.11
N LEU A 330 18.11 18.81 -7.18
CA LEU A 330 19.13 17.79 -7.19
C LEU A 330 19.27 17.23 -8.61
N GLN A 331 20.46 17.36 -9.20
CA GLN A 331 20.77 16.78 -10.50
C GLN A 331 21.30 15.36 -10.31
N TYR A 332 20.89 14.46 -11.16
CA TYR A 332 21.26 13.05 -11.09
C TYR A 332 21.52 12.44 -12.46
N ARG A 333 22.23 11.33 -12.44
CA ARG A 333 22.33 10.34 -13.52
C ARG A 333 22.05 8.98 -12.92
N PHE A 334 21.14 8.24 -13.53
CA PHE A 334 20.91 6.84 -13.19
C PHE A 334 21.47 5.95 -14.31
N THR A 335 22.17 4.89 -13.94
CA THR A 335 22.72 3.91 -14.88
C THR A 335 22.29 2.53 -14.44
N LEU A 336 21.49 1.84 -15.26
CA LEU A 336 21.14 0.45 -15.08
C LEU A 336 22.41 -0.42 -15.22
N THR A 337 22.62 -1.37 -14.32
CA THR A 337 23.84 -2.20 -14.29
C THR A 337 23.58 -3.69 -14.50
N GLN A 338 22.33 -4.11 -14.44
CA GLN A 338 21.91 -5.49 -14.65
C GLN A 338 20.50 -5.51 -15.24
N ALA A 339 20.15 -6.60 -15.92
CA ALA A 339 18.80 -6.87 -16.35
C ALA A 339 17.89 -7.15 -15.15
N VAL A 340 16.63 -6.82 -15.28
CA VAL A 340 15.61 -6.97 -14.23
C VAL A 340 14.59 -8.00 -14.68
N ASN A 341 14.33 -9.00 -13.86
CA ASN A 341 13.35 -10.03 -14.20
C ASN A 341 11.93 -9.44 -14.28
N GLN A 342 11.35 -9.40 -15.48
CA GLN A 342 10.08 -8.74 -15.81
C GLN A 342 9.10 -9.67 -16.56
N PRO A 343 8.81 -10.88 -16.08
CA PRO A 343 8.04 -11.88 -16.85
C PRO A 343 6.62 -11.38 -17.15
N GLY A 344 6.36 -11.17 -18.43
CA GLY A 344 5.07 -10.70 -18.96
C GLY A 344 4.80 -9.21 -18.76
N GLU A 345 5.76 -8.44 -18.29
CA GLU A 345 5.68 -6.99 -18.13
C GLU A 345 6.63 -6.28 -19.09
N SER A 346 6.19 -5.16 -19.65
CA SER A 346 7.02 -4.32 -20.52
C SER A 346 7.82 -3.26 -19.76
N THR A 347 7.55 -3.08 -18.48
CA THR A 347 8.16 -2.04 -17.66
C THR A 347 8.07 -2.40 -16.19
N THR A 348 9.17 -2.35 -15.49
CA THR A 348 9.22 -2.38 -14.02
C THR A 348 9.65 -1.02 -13.48
N ARG A 349 9.56 -0.85 -12.16
CA ARG A 349 9.87 0.42 -11.49
C ARG A 349 10.75 0.19 -10.29
N GLU A 350 11.84 0.92 -10.24
CA GLU A 350 12.63 1.09 -9.03
C GLU A 350 12.24 2.41 -8.35
N GLU A 351 11.95 2.36 -7.05
CA GLU A 351 11.60 3.53 -6.24
C GLU A 351 12.75 3.92 -5.32
N ILE A 352 13.36 5.07 -5.59
CA ILE A 352 14.44 5.62 -4.77
C ILE A 352 13.87 6.76 -3.95
N ARG A 353 13.77 6.54 -2.64
CA ARG A 353 13.21 7.48 -1.68
C ARG A 353 14.28 8.39 -1.12
N PHE A 354 13.91 9.66 -0.89
CA PHE A 354 14.79 10.61 -0.22
C PHE A 354 14.04 11.42 0.84
N SER A 355 14.76 11.81 1.90
CA SER A 355 14.23 12.63 2.97
C SER A 355 15.20 13.73 3.33
N VAL A 356 14.64 14.90 3.70
CA VAL A 356 15.42 16.06 4.15
C VAL A 356 15.57 16.02 5.67
N ASN A 357 16.76 16.37 6.19
CA ASN A 357 17.06 16.50 7.62
C ASN A 357 16.73 15.26 8.47
N GLY A 358 16.80 14.06 7.87
CA GLY A 358 16.54 12.80 8.56
C GLY A 358 15.08 12.60 9.00
N GLN A 359 14.15 13.43 8.54
CA GLN A 359 12.74 13.36 8.91
C GLN A 359 12.03 12.19 8.22
N GLN A 360 12.29 10.98 8.69
CA GLN A 360 11.69 9.74 8.15
C GLN A 360 10.19 9.59 8.46
N THR A 361 9.67 10.36 9.41
CA THR A 361 8.25 10.32 9.79
C THR A 361 7.33 11.08 8.84
N ARG A 362 7.88 11.88 7.95
CA ARG A 362 7.14 12.59 6.90
C ARG A 362 7.28 11.84 5.58
N ALA A 363 6.31 12.01 4.70
CA ALA A 363 6.37 11.36 3.39
C ALA A 363 7.68 11.74 2.66
N PRO A 364 8.51 10.76 2.28
CA PRO A 364 9.74 11.04 1.56
C PRO A 364 9.43 11.55 0.15
N GLY A 365 10.36 12.33 -0.44
CA GLY A 365 10.36 12.56 -1.86
C GLY A 365 10.74 11.26 -2.60
N LEU A 366 10.39 11.16 -3.87
CA LEU A 366 10.49 9.94 -4.64
C LEU A 366 11.05 10.18 -6.03
N LEU A 367 12.09 9.43 -6.40
CA LEU A 367 12.51 9.23 -7.77
C LEU A 367 12.07 7.83 -8.21
N ARG A 368 11.25 7.76 -9.25
CA ARG A 368 10.84 6.52 -9.91
C ARG A 368 11.66 6.32 -11.15
N VAL A 369 12.39 5.23 -11.22
CA VAL A 369 13.10 4.80 -12.41
C VAL A 369 12.28 3.72 -13.08
N ASN A 370 11.74 4.01 -14.24
CA ASN A 370 11.02 3.08 -15.08
C ASN A 370 12.03 2.35 -15.97
N ILE A 371 12.10 1.05 -15.84
CA ILE A 371 13.01 0.18 -16.59
C ILE A 371 12.20 -0.51 -17.67
N LEU A 372 12.46 -0.18 -18.93
CA LEU A 372 11.80 -0.83 -20.05
C LEU A 372 12.49 -2.14 -20.32
N ASN A 373 11.70 -3.20 -20.30
CA ASN A 373 12.09 -4.53 -20.72
C ASN A 373 12.56 -4.51 -22.17
N ASP A 374 13.56 -5.29 -22.49
CA ASP A 374 13.89 -5.58 -23.88
C ASP A 374 13.17 -6.86 -24.35
N ALA A 375 13.37 -7.21 -25.58
CA ALA A 375 12.83 -8.40 -26.16
C ALA A 375 13.84 -8.99 -27.13
N PRO A 376 13.88 -10.30 -27.31
CA PRO A 376 14.75 -10.92 -28.27
C PRO A 376 14.42 -10.46 -29.70
N VAL A 377 15.41 -10.44 -30.56
CA VAL A 377 15.27 -10.10 -31.98
C VAL A 377 15.78 -11.28 -32.80
N ALA A 378 14.84 -12.01 -33.41
CA ALA A 378 15.15 -13.07 -34.34
C ALA A 378 15.34 -12.49 -35.76
N ALA A 379 16.36 -12.91 -36.43
CA ALA A 379 16.68 -12.54 -37.81
C ALA A 379 16.60 -13.78 -38.72
N ALA A 380 16.16 -13.60 -39.95
CA ALA A 380 16.02 -14.69 -40.89
C ALA A 380 17.35 -15.36 -41.23
N ASP A 381 17.31 -16.67 -41.36
CA ASP A 381 18.44 -17.49 -41.77
C ASP A 381 18.18 -18.15 -43.13
N ASP A 382 19.25 -18.36 -43.86
CA ASP A 382 19.22 -19.14 -45.09
C ASP A 382 20.36 -20.15 -45.16
N ASN A 383 20.10 -21.26 -45.82
CA ASN A 383 21.05 -22.29 -46.13
C ASN A 383 20.62 -23.01 -47.41
N SER A 384 21.46 -23.86 -47.92
CA SER A 384 21.17 -24.57 -49.17
C SER A 384 21.63 -26.03 -49.11
N ILE A 385 21.01 -26.87 -49.93
CA ILE A 385 21.37 -28.29 -50.12
C ILE A 385 21.14 -28.70 -51.55
N ASP A 386 22.06 -29.47 -52.13
CA ASP A 386 21.95 -30.01 -53.45
C ASP A 386 21.08 -31.27 -53.50
N GLN A 387 20.36 -31.41 -54.61
CA GLN A 387 19.54 -32.57 -54.88
C GLN A 387 20.33 -33.87 -54.91
N ASP A 388 21.58 -33.82 -55.32
CA ASP A 388 22.45 -35.00 -55.37
C ASP A 388 22.91 -35.49 -54.00
N ARG A 389 23.69 -36.59 -54.00
CA ARG A 389 24.15 -37.17 -52.74
C ARG A 389 25.49 -36.60 -52.24
N GLY A 390 25.99 -35.53 -52.86
CA GLY A 390 27.27 -34.92 -52.45
C GLY A 390 27.20 -34.33 -51.04
N GLN A 391 26.07 -33.71 -50.70
CA GLN A 391 25.82 -33.18 -49.37
C GLN A 391 24.77 -34.02 -48.64
N GLN A 392 25.13 -34.49 -47.44
CA GLN A 392 24.24 -35.35 -46.65
C GLN A 392 23.15 -34.54 -45.91
N ALA A 393 23.52 -33.37 -45.40
CA ALA A 393 22.64 -32.47 -44.68
C ALA A 393 23.07 -30.99 -44.86
N ALA A 394 22.15 -30.06 -44.80
CA ALA A 394 22.43 -28.66 -44.55
C ALA A 394 22.39 -28.40 -43.05
N SER A 395 23.46 -27.89 -42.49
CA SER A 395 23.58 -27.66 -41.05
C SER A 395 24.06 -26.25 -40.76
N GLY A 396 23.65 -25.71 -39.62
CA GLY A 396 24.03 -24.39 -39.16
C GLY A 396 23.51 -24.12 -37.76
N ASN A 397 23.47 -22.86 -37.41
CA ASN A 397 22.89 -22.41 -36.16
C ASN A 397 22.04 -21.18 -36.41
N VAL A 398 20.74 -21.24 -36.13
CA VAL A 398 19.79 -20.13 -36.36
C VAL A 398 20.05 -18.96 -35.41
N PHE A 399 20.77 -19.19 -34.31
CA PHE A 399 21.06 -18.17 -33.31
C PHE A 399 22.31 -17.32 -33.64
N SER A 400 22.94 -17.52 -34.81
CA SER A 400 24.18 -16.84 -35.16
C SER A 400 24.03 -15.36 -35.51
N ASN A 401 22.84 -14.94 -35.91
CA ASN A 401 22.45 -13.57 -36.31
C ASN A 401 21.32 -12.99 -35.44
N ASP A 402 20.85 -13.77 -34.48
CA ASP A 402 19.84 -13.37 -33.52
C ASP A 402 20.42 -12.64 -32.33
N ALA A 403 19.62 -11.82 -31.66
CA ALA A 403 19.92 -11.20 -30.38
C ALA A 403 18.88 -11.63 -29.34
N ILE A 404 19.37 -12.14 -28.21
CA ILE A 404 18.46 -12.61 -27.14
C ILE A 404 18.05 -11.51 -26.17
N GLY A 405 18.78 -10.39 -26.13
CA GLY A 405 18.53 -9.33 -25.18
C GLY A 405 19.38 -9.42 -23.92
N ALA A 406 19.11 -8.51 -22.99
CA ALA A 406 19.87 -8.35 -21.74
C ALA A 406 19.56 -9.45 -20.71
N ASP A 407 18.34 -9.99 -20.72
CA ASP A 407 17.89 -11.02 -19.81
C ASP A 407 18.53 -12.39 -20.08
N GLY A 408 19.11 -12.54 -21.27
CA GLY A 408 19.65 -13.81 -21.70
C GLY A 408 18.58 -14.81 -22.11
N ALA A 409 19.01 -16.05 -22.37
CA ALA A 409 18.12 -17.08 -22.88
C ALA A 409 17.23 -17.71 -21.79
N ALA A 410 16.03 -18.13 -22.19
CA ALA A 410 15.16 -18.94 -21.34
C ALA A 410 15.85 -20.20 -20.82
N ALA A 411 15.43 -20.68 -19.65
CA ALA A 411 15.95 -21.90 -19.07
C ALA A 411 15.69 -23.10 -20.02
N GLY A 412 16.75 -23.69 -20.53
CA GLY A 412 16.67 -24.78 -21.50
C GLY A 412 17.22 -24.43 -22.89
N GLY A 413 17.42 -23.16 -23.18
CA GLY A 413 17.99 -22.63 -24.41
C GLY A 413 17.10 -21.57 -25.09
N PRO A 414 17.67 -20.79 -25.99
CA PRO A 414 16.96 -19.68 -26.61
C PRO A 414 15.80 -20.13 -27.55
N VAL A 415 15.92 -21.26 -28.22
CA VAL A 415 14.89 -21.70 -29.16
C VAL A 415 13.79 -22.47 -28.44
N SER A 416 12.59 -21.96 -28.47
CA SER A 416 11.43 -22.50 -27.75
C SER A 416 10.41 -23.20 -28.63
N ALA A 417 10.30 -22.84 -29.91
CA ALA A 417 9.36 -23.47 -30.82
C ALA A 417 9.89 -23.49 -32.27
N ILE A 418 9.32 -24.42 -33.05
CA ILE A 418 9.55 -24.55 -34.48
C ILE A 418 8.30 -25.03 -35.21
N SER A 419 8.08 -24.59 -36.44
CA SER A 419 7.03 -25.07 -37.31
C SER A 419 7.46 -25.08 -38.78
N SER A 420 6.95 -26.03 -39.57
CA SER A 420 7.10 -26.02 -41.01
C SER A 420 6.04 -25.10 -41.63
N VAL A 421 6.48 -24.13 -42.41
CA VAL A 421 5.61 -23.22 -43.16
C VAL A 421 4.95 -23.96 -44.32
N ASN A 422 5.72 -24.77 -45.08
CA ASN A 422 5.25 -25.50 -46.23
C ASN A 422 4.13 -26.50 -45.90
N LEU A 423 4.21 -27.13 -44.72
CA LEU A 423 3.20 -28.08 -44.27
C LEU A 423 2.17 -27.47 -43.32
N ASN A 424 2.34 -26.21 -42.90
CA ASN A 424 1.56 -25.56 -41.84
C ASN A 424 1.45 -26.46 -40.61
N ARG A 425 2.58 -26.93 -40.09
CA ARG A 425 2.64 -27.90 -39.03
C ARG A 425 3.69 -27.55 -37.97
N ALA A 426 3.26 -27.65 -36.71
CA ALA A 426 4.17 -27.52 -35.60
C ALA A 426 5.19 -28.69 -35.58
N GLY A 427 6.42 -28.35 -35.24
CA GLY A 427 7.53 -29.27 -35.03
C GLY A 427 7.86 -29.39 -33.54
N ALA A 428 8.97 -30.05 -33.26
CA ALA A 428 9.48 -30.23 -31.90
C ALA A 428 10.94 -29.80 -31.81
N VAL A 429 11.25 -28.89 -30.91
CA VAL A 429 12.63 -28.49 -30.59
C VAL A 429 13.34 -29.70 -29.97
N GLY A 430 14.54 -29.99 -30.43
CA GLY A 430 15.29 -31.20 -30.06
C GLY A 430 14.78 -32.48 -30.71
N GLY A 431 13.66 -32.43 -31.46
CA GLY A 431 13.10 -33.53 -32.20
C GLY A 431 13.20 -33.35 -33.71
N VAL A 432 12.58 -34.24 -34.46
CA VAL A 432 12.49 -34.15 -35.94
C VAL A 432 11.24 -33.38 -36.34
N SER A 433 11.41 -32.29 -37.05
CA SER A 433 10.32 -31.49 -37.67
C SER A 433 10.24 -31.82 -39.15
N LEU A 434 9.09 -32.30 -39.59
CA LEU A 434 8.89 -32.66 -41.01
C LEU A 434 8.62 -31.41 -41.83
N GLY A 435 9.33 -31.30 -42.96
CA GLY A 435 9.07 -30.39 -44.03
C GLY A 435 8.43 -31.12 -45.23
N GLU A 436 8.09 -30.35 -46.25
CA GLU A 436 7.54 -30.88 -47.51
C GLU A 436 8.58 -31.69 -48.29
N PHE A 437 9.84 -31.23 -48.23
CA PHE A 437 10.94 -31.79 -49.01
C PHE A 437 11.97 -32.53 -48.20
N GLY A 438 11.91 -32.48 -46.87
CA GLY A 438 12.87 -33.12 -46.00
C GLY A 438 12.49 -33.07 -44.52
N ALA A 439 13.47 -33.23 -43.68
CA ALA A 439 13.28 -33.25 -42.24
C ALA A 439 14.38 -32.42 -41.54
N LEU A 440 13.97 -31.55 -40.63
CA LEU A 440 14.83 -30.69 -39.86
C LEU A 440 14.90 -31.19 -38.39
N THR A 441 16.09 -31.24 -37.84
CA THR A 441 16.29 -31.25 -36.39
C THR A 441 16.82 -29.87 -35.98
N LEU A 442 16.22 -29.24 -34.98
CA LEU A 442 16.64 -27.98 -34.40
C LEU A 442 16.68 -28.14 -32.88
N ASP A 443 17.84 -27.95 -32.28
CA ASP A 443 17.98 -28.04 -30.83
C ASP A 443 17.65 -26.71 -30.17
N ALA A 444 17.49 -26.73 -28.85
CA ALA A 444 17.21 -25.54 -28.06
C ALA A 444 18.32 -24.48 -28.07
N ARG A 445 19.53 -24.82 -28.53
CA ARG A 445 20.67 -23.88 -28.69
C ARG A 445 20.76 -23.30 -30.10
N GLY A 446 19.80 -23.62 -30.96
CA GLY A 446 19.74 -23.13 -32.33
C GLY A 446 20.49 -23.97 -33.36
N ASN A 447 21.20 -25.04 -32.97
CA ASN A 447 21.89 -25.87 -33.93
C ASN A 447 20.86 -26.72 -34.71
N TYR A 448 20.98 -26.67 -36.02
CA TYR A 448 20.08 -27.42 -36.87
C TYR A 448 20.82 -28.32 -37.87
N SER A 449 20.13 -29.35 -38.30
CA SER A 449 20.51 -30.24 -39.39
C SER A 449 19.30 -30.59 -40.21
N TYR A 450 19.28 -30.23 -41.47
CA TYR A 450 18.21 -30.55 -42.44
C TYR A 450 18.67 -31.66 -43.36
N VAL A 451 17.90 -32.73 -43.41
CA VAL A 451 18.11 -33.88 -44.27
C VAL A 451 17.08 -33.91 -45.39
N LEU A 452 17.53 -33.80 -46.62
CA LEU A 452 16.68 -33.77 -47.80
C LEU A 452 16.08 -35.16 -48.11
N ASN A 453 14.77 -35.23 -48.32
CA ASN A 453 14.09 -36.42 -48.86
C ASN A 453 14.25 -36.51 -50.38
N ARG A 454 15.28 -37.10 -50.81
CA ARG A 454 15.56 -37.27 -52.24
C ARG A 454 14.60 -38.22 -52.95
N SER A 455 13.78 -38.96 -52.23
CA SER A 455 12.69 -39.77 -52.79
C SER A 455 11.39 -38.96 -53.05
N ASN A 456 11.31 -37.72 -52.58
CA ASN A 456 10.21 -36.84 -52.90
C ASN A 456 10.16 -36.58 -54.41
N SER A 457 9.02 -36.76 -55.04
CA SER A 457 8.90 -36.65 -56.49
C SER A 457 9.28 -35.29 -57.03
N ARG A 458 8.96 -34.21 -56.30
CA ARG A 458 9.33 -32.85 -56.73
C ARG A 458 10.85 -32.64 -56.61
N VAL A 459 11.49 -33.16 -55.56
CA VAL A 459 12.94 -33.11 -55.39
C VAL A 459 13.60 -33.97 -56.47
N ALA A 460 13.14 -35.20 -56.68
CA ALA A 460 13.74 -36.12 -57.67
C ALA A 460 13.66 -35.61 -59.11
N SER A 461 12.60 -34.85 -59.43
CA SER A 461 12.37 -34.29 -60.76
C SER A 461 12.88 -32.85 -60.93
N LEU A 462 13.64 -32.31 -59.96
CA LEU A 462 14.13 -30.95 -60.04
C LEU A 462 15.20 -30.79 -61.11
N ASP A 463 14.93 -29.90 -62.06
CA ASP A 463 15.87 -29.61 -63.14
C ASP A 463 17.13 -28.90 -62.65
N ALA A 464 18.24 -29.11 -63.36
CA ALA A 464 19.46 -28.32 -63.12
C ALA A 464 19.12 -26.84 -63.26
N ASN A 465 19.55 -26.04 -62.31
CA ASN A 465 19.28 -24.58 -62.16
C ASN A 465 17.84 -24.25 -61.66
N ALA A 466 16.98 -25.23 -61.42
CA ALA A 466 15.75 -24.99 -60.68
C ALA A 466 15.98 -25.11 -59.15
N THR A 467 15.14 -24.45 -58.39
CA THR A 467 15.19 -24.51 -56.92
C THR A 467 13.84 -24.79 -56.31
N LEU A 468 13.84 -25.43 -55.16
CA LEU A 468 12.71 -25.51 -54.27
C LEU A 468 13.14 -24.84 -52.94
N SER A 469 12.17 -24.31 -52.20
CA SER A 469 12.42 -23.70 -50.91
C SER A 469 11.61 -24.45 -49.83
N GLU A 470 12.29 -24.89 -48.80
CA GLU A 470 11.71 -25.38 -47.58
C GLU A 470 11.86 -24.30 -46.50
N VAL A 471 10.75 -23.93 -45.85
CA VAL A 471 10.76 -22.82 -44.87
C VAL A 471 10.24 -23.35 -43.54
N PHE A 472 11.01 -23.06 -42.50
CA PHE A 472 10.60 -23.30 -41.12
C PHE A 472 10.58 -21.98 -40.36
N THR A 473 9.56 -21.76 -39.53
CA THR A 473 9.52 -20.64 -38.58
C THR A 473 10.01 -21.17 -37.24
N TYR A 474 10.97 -20.50 -36.65
CA TYR A 474 11.41 -20.77 -35.29
C TYR A 474 11.12 -19.57 -34.39
N THR A 475 11.00 -19.86 -33.10
CA THR A 475 10.77 -18.86 -32.05
C THR A 475 11.92 -18.87 -31.06
N ILE A 476 12.48 -17.74 -30.80
CA ILE A 476 13.42 -17.53 -29.69
C ILE A 476 12.71 -16.90 -28.51
N THR A 477 13.16 -17.24 -27.30
CA THR A 477 12.56 -16.79 -26.05
C THR A 477 13.66 -16.42 -25.07
N ASP A 478 13.56 -15.25 -24.46
CA ASP A 478 14.47 -14.77 -23.40
C ASP A 478 14.10 -15.38 -22.04
N ALA A 479 14.83 -14.98 -20.99
CA ALA A 479 14.63 -15.50 -19.65
C ALA A 479 13.29 -15.02 -19.04
N ASP A 480 12.77 -13.90 -19.48
CA ASP A 480 11.50 -13.32 -19.02
C ASP A 480 10.29 -13.88 -19.76
N GLY A 481 10.51 -14.61 -20.84
CA GLY A 481 9.47 -15.23 -21.64
C GLY A 481 9.01 -14.40 -22.84
N ASN A 482 9.68 -13.27 -23.16
CA ASN A 482 9.42 -12.53 -24.38
C ASN A 482 9.90 -13.33 -25.58
N THR A 483 9.20 -13.20 -26.70
CA THR A 483 9.45 -14.03 -27.86
C THR A 483 9.64 -13.22 -29.12
N SER A 484 10.47 -13.75 -30.02
CA SER A 484 10.63 -13.26 -31.38
C SER A 484 10.64 -14.44 -32.34
N GLN A 485 10.22 -14.22 -33.58
CA GLN A 485 10.14 -15.25 -34.61
C GLN A 485 10.89 -14.85 -35.85
N ALA A 486 11.56 -15.82 -36.46
CA ALA A 486 12.15 -15.68 -37.76
C ALA A 486 12.01 -16.96 -38.57
N GLN A 487 12.46 -16.93 -39.82
CA GLN A 487 12.36 -18.04 -40.76
C GLN A 487 13.76 -18.57 -41.09
N LEU A 488 13.89 -19.90 -41.05
CA LEU A 488 15.00 -20.62 -41.65
C LEU A 488 14.55 -21.13 -43.03
N THR A 489 15.18 -20.63 -44.09
CA THR A 489 14.92 -21.04 -45.45
C THR A 489 16.03 -21.97 -45.94
N ILE A 490 15.64 -23.18 -46.35
CA ILE A 490 16.56 -24.14 -47.00
C ILE A 490 16.26 -24.16 -48.49
N VAL A 491 17.21 -23.68 -49.29
CA VAL A 491 17.10 -23.69 -50.76
C VAL A 491 17.67 -25.00 -51.28
N ILE A 492 16.86 -25.75 -52.00
CA ILE A 492 17.20 -27.05 -52.59
C ILE A 492 17.53 -26.78 -54.04
N HIS A 493 18.78 -27.03 -54.46
CA HIS A 493 19.24 -26.83 -55.85
C HIS A 493 19.15 -28.12 -56.64
N GLY A 494 18.61 -28.02 -57.83
CA GLY A 494 18.68 -29.07 -58.83
C GLY A 494 20.08 -29.10 -59.44
N VAL A 495 20.72 -30.25 -59.43
CA VAL A 495 22.08 -30.44 -59.96
C VAL A 495 22.19 -31.40 -61.13
N THR A 496 21.16 -32.18 -61.38
CA THR A 496 21.10 -33.13 -62.51
C THR A 496 19.92 -32.81 -63.41
N PRO A 497 20.12 -32.80 -64.76
CA PRO A 497 18.97 -32.84 -65.65
C PRO A 497 18.10 -34.05 -65.35
N PRO A 498 16.78 -33.96 -65.46
CA PRO A 498 15.91 -35.07 -65.17
C PRO A 498 16.38 -36.28 -65.97
N GLN A 499 16.93 -37.29 -65.30
CA GLN A 499 17.23 -38.53 -65.96
C GLN A 499 15.88 -39.11 -66.39
N SER A 500 15.71 -39.37 -67.66
CA SER A 500 14.55 -40.06 -68.18
C SER A 500 14.39 -41.33 -67.36
N VAL A 501 13.34 -41.39 -66.57
CA VAL A 501 12.99 -42.54 -65.75
C VAL A 501 12.83 -43.73 -66.67
N ARG A 502 13.82 -44.63 -66.68
CA ARG A 502 13.61 -45.93 -67.31
C ARG A 502 12.57 -46.62 -66.47
N THR A 503 11.39 -46.70 -67.05
CA THR A 503 10.32 -47.53 -66.52
C THR A 503 10.75 -48.98 -66.55
N GLY A 504 11.39 -49.44 -65.51
CA GLY A 504 11.84 -50.85 -65.43
C GLY A 504 12.28 -51.35 -64.09
N ASP A 505 12.91 -50.53 -63.28
CA ASP A 505 13.42 -50.98 -61.99
C ASP A 505 13.12 -49.91 -60.91
N GLN A 506 11.87 -49.78 -60.56
CA GLN A 506 11.46 -48.83 -59.53
C GLN A 506 11.22 -49.57 -58.24
N HIS A 507 12.30 -49.93 -57.55
CA HIS A 507 12.21 -50.05 -56.11
C HIS A 507 12.60 -48.70 -55.53
N PHE A 508 11.61 -47.85 -55.34
CA PHE A 508 11.82 -46.64 -54.57
C PHE A 508 11.87 -47.00 -53.08
N PRO A 509 13.03 -46.98 -52.41
CA PRO A 509 12.97 -46.94 -51.00
C PRO A 509 12.45 -45.55 -50.64
N SER A 510 11.15 -45.43 -50.34
CA SER A 510 10.69 -44.23 -49.74
C SER A 510 11.51 -43.96 -48.49
N TYR A 511 11.94 -42.77 -48.30
CA TYR A 511 12.68 -42.38 -47.08
C TYR A 511 11.96 -42.86 -45.82
N TYR A 512 10.71 -43.15 -45.93
CA TYR A 512 9.84 -43.66 -44.88
C TYR A 512 9.58 -45.17 -44.95
N THR A 513 9.83 -45.84 -46.06
CA THR A 513 9.63 -47.29 -46.19
C THR A 513 10.85 -48.13 -45.80
N ASN A 514 12.03 -47.51 -45.62
CA ASN A 514 13.20 -48.21 -45.12
C ASN A 514 13.18 -48.41 -43.59
N TYR A 515 12.15 -47.93 -42.96
CA TYR A 515 11.91 -48.28 -41.57
C TYR A 515 10.80 -49.29 -41.49
N GLU A 516 11.02 -50.47 -42.00
CA GLU A 516 10.28 -51.59 -41.48
C GLU A 516 10.60 -51.73 -40.02
N LEU A 517 9.64 -51.52 -39.18
CA LEU A 517 9.73 -51.67 -37.76
C LEU A 517 10.03 -53.13 -37.46
N SER A 518 11.28 -53.45 -37.42
CA SER A 518 11.72 -54.61 -36.68
C SER A 518 11.62 -54.24 -35.20
N LEU A 519 10.62 -54.81 -34.57
CA LEU A 519 10.40 -54.67 -33.12
C LEU A 519 11.53 -55.23 -32.26
N ASP A 520 12.57 -55.77 -32.88
CA ASP A 520 13.68 -56.44 -32.26
C ASP A 520 14.95 -55.59 -32.17
N GLN A 521 14.94 -54.31 -32.60
CA GLN A 521 16.09 -53.44 -32.52
C GLN A 521 16.01 -52.50 -31.32
N PRO A 522 17.09 -52.25 -30.57
CA PRO A 522 17.13 -51.28 -29.49
C PRO A 522 17.01 -49.86 -30.05
N TYR A 523 16.12 -49.16 -29.54
CA TYR A 523 15.44 -48.07 -30.13
C TYR A 523 15.87 -46.72 -29.54
N SER A 524 16.10 -45.75 -30.37
CA SER A 524 16.28 -44.36 -29.97
C SER A 524 14.92 -43.62 -30.04
N PRO A 525 14.38 -43.13 -28.92
CA PRO A 525 12.99 -42.70 -28.84
C PRO A 525 12.58 -41.59 -29.84
N GLY A 526 13.52 -40.72 -30.20
CA GLY A 526 13.22 -39.63 -31.11
C GLY A 526 13.01 -40.00 -32.59
N LEU A 527 13.68 -41.08 -33.06
CA LEU A 527 13.64 -41.46 -34.45
C LEU A 527 12.47 -42.36 -34.81
N PHE A 528 11.80 -42.89 -33.84
CA PHE A 528 10.83 -43.93 -34.01
C PHE A 528 9.39 -43.56 -33.94
N ILE A 529 9.12 -42.37 -33.36
CA ILE A 529 7.76 -41.86 -33.37
C ILE A 529 7.26 -41.67 -34.79
N LEU A 530 8.15 -41.21 -35.68
CA LEU A 530 7.80 -40.95 -37.07
C LEU A 530 7.43 -42.19 -37.87
N PRO A 531 8.22 -43.29 -37.88
CA PRO A 531 7.83 -44.50 -38.52
C PRO A 531 6.62 -45.16 -37.89
N ALA A 532 6.48 -45.10 -36.57
CA ALA A 532 5.31 -45.66 -35.90
C ALA A 532 4.03 -44.92 -36.26
N ILE A 533 4.08 -43.57 -36.28
CA ILE A 533 2.97 -42.76 -36.75
C ILE A 533 2.68 -43.02 -38.22
N TYR A 534 3.72 -43.05 -39.03
CA TYR A 534 3.57 -43.26 -40.48
C TYR A 534 3.12 -44.68 -40.82
N GLY A 535 3.62 -45.70 -40.16
CA GLY A 535 3.16 -47.07 -40.30
C GLY A 535 1.69 -47.24 -39.89
N LEU A 536 1.28 -46.57 -38.81
CA LEU A 536 -0.14 -46.52 -38.45
C LEU A 536 -0.99 -45.76 -39.48
N TYR A 537 -0.39 -44.85 -40.24
CA TYR A 537 -1.09 -44.12 -41.28
C TYR A 537 -1.06 -44.79 -42.65
N SER A 538 0.07 -45.40 -43.05
CA SER A 538 0.21 -45.98 -44.38
C SER A 538 -0.51 -47.32 -44.53
N ASP A 539 -0.38 -48.20 -43.54
CA ASP A 539 -1.00 -49.52 -43.63
C ASP A 539 -2.48 -49.51 -43.34
N GLN A 540 -3.02 -48.44 -42.76
CA GLN A 540 -4.37 -48.47 -42.22
C GLN A 540 -5.07 -47.11 -42.20
N PHE A 541 -4.90 -46.28 -43.21
CA PHE A 541 -5.72 -45.09 -43.37
C PHE A 541 -7.23 -45.40 -43.25
N SER A 542 -7.62 -46.55 -43.76
CA SER A 542 -8.97 -47.11 -43.58
C SER A 542 -9.32 -47.34 -42.12
N ARG A 543 -8.35 -47.72 -41.29
CA ARG A 543 -8.58 -47.92 -39.84
C ARG A 543 -8.67 -46.62 -39.06
N LYS A 544 -8.08 -45.53 -39.53
CA LYS A 544 -8.25 -44.23 -38.88
C LYS A 544 -9.69 -43.72 -39.07
N VAL A 545 -10.23 -43.90 -40.27
CA VAL A 545 -11.63 -43.53 -40.51
C VAL A 545 -12.53 -44.45 -39.69
N GLU A 546 -12.23 -45.72 -39.62
CA GLU A 546 -12.93 -46.71 -38.81
C GLU A 546 -12.79 -46.40 -37.30
N LEU A 547 -11.63 -45.98 -36.87
CA LEU A 547 -11.38 -45.56 -35.50
C LEU A 547 -12.27 -44.36 -35.11
N ASN A 548 -12.32 -43.32 -35.94
CA ASN A 548 -13.17 -42.18 -35.71
C ASN A 548 -14.64 -42.54 -35.72
N ARG A 549 -15.06 -43.40 -36.65
CA ARG A 549 -16.43 -43.92 -36.71
C ARG A 549 -16.79 -44.67 -35.44
N LYS A 550 -15.92 -45.55 -34.96
CA LYS A 550 -16.17 -46.32 -33.74
C LYS A 550 -16.10 -45.47 -32.45
N ILE A 551 -15.29 -44.44 -32.40
CA ILE A 551 -15.34 -43.47 -31.30
C ILE A 551 -16.68 -42.76 -31.25
N THR A 552 -17.24 -42.42 -32.43
CA THR A 552 -18.56 -41.82 -32.54
C THR A 552 -19.66 -42.84 -32.16
N GLU A 553 -19.53 -44.08 -32.59
CA GLU A 553 -20.44 -45.15 -32.22
C GLU A 553 -20.40 -45.45 -30.71
N LEU A 554 -19.24 -45.50 -30.14
CA LEU A 554 -19.09 -45.64 -28.69
C LEU A 554 -19.65 -44.43 -27.91
N GLY A 555 -19.62 -43.26 -28.49
CA GLY A 555 -20.26 -42.08 -27.92
C GLY A 555 -21.78 -42.29 -27.79
N ARG A 556 -22.40 -43.01 -28.76
CA ARG A 556 -23.80 -43.39 -28.70
C ARG A 556 -24.07 -44.60 -27.81
N GLY A 557 -23.15 -45.57 -27.80
CA GLY A 557 -23.27 -46.81 -27.03
C GLY A 557 -22.69 -46.72 -25.61
N MET A 558 -22.24 -45.57 -25.20
CA MET A 558 -21.67 -45.41 -23.87
C MET A 558 -22.65 -45.65 -22.74
N ASN A 559 -23.92 -45.44 -23.02
CA ASN A 559 -24.96 -45.71 -22.08
C ASN A 559 -25.05 -47.19 -21.73
N ASP A 560 -24.90 -48.03 -22.74
CA ASP A 560 -24.91 -49.47 -22.55
C ASP A 560 -23.73 -49.96 -21.74
N ASN A 561 -22.62 -49.24 -21.79
CA ASN A 561 -21.41 -49.54 -21.05
C ASN A 561 -21.27 -48.71 -19.76
N GLY A 562 -22.24 -47.87 -19.47
CA GLY A 562 -22.28 -47.01 -18.28
C GLY A 562 -21.09 -46.09 -18.13
N THR A 563 -20.41 -45.75 -19.23
CA THR A 563 -19.23 -44.89 -19.12
C THR A 563 -19.64 -43.50 -19.38
N PRO A 564 -19.45 -42.66 -18.40
CA PRO A 564 -19.57 -41.25 -18.61
C PRO A 564 -18.57 -40.85 -19.63
N VAL A 565 -18.88 -39.91 -20.29
CA VAL A 565 -17.90 -39.26 -20.92
C VAL A 565 -17.02 -38.46 -20.10
N LEU A 566 -16.02 -38.87 -20.08
CA LEU A 566 -15.01 -38.29 -19.72
C LEU A 566 -14.55 -37.59 -20.67
N GLU A 567 -14.19 -36.94 -20.21
CA GLU A 567 -13.28 -36.37 -20.78
C GLU A 567 -12.38 -37.38 -21.26
N ASP A 568 -12.51 -37.59 -22.42
CA ASP A 568 -11.48 -37.78 -23.17
C ASP A 568 -10.71 -39.00 -23.03
N GLY A 569 -9.61 -38.87 -22.49
CA GLY A 569 -8.65 -39.90 -22.45
C GLY A 569 -9.15 -41.22 -21.91
N ILE A 570 -10.01 -41.20 -20.94
CA ILE A 570 -10.58 -42.42 -20.37
C ILE A 570 -11.53 -43.08 -21.37
N LEU A 571 -12.28 -42.30 -22.09
CA LEU A 571 -13.13 -42.81 -23.17
C LEU A 571 -12.30 -43.49 -24.25
N PHE A 572 -11.22 -42.85 -24.66
CA PHE A 572 -10.32 -43.37 -25.65
C PHE A 572 -9.62 -44.65 -25.15
N THR A 573 -9.14 -44.68 -23.93
CA THR A 573 -8.52 -45.86 -23.36
C THR A 573 -9.48 -47.04 -23.31
N ARG A 574 -10.71 -46.79 -22.89
CA ARG A 574 -11.71 -47.82 -22.83
C ARG A 574 -12.05 -48.35 -24.22
N TRP A 575 -12.16 -47.43 -25.17
CA TRP A 575 -12.41 -47.83 -26.56
C TRP A 575 -11.23 -48.65 -27.11
N VAL A 576 -9.99 -48.22 -26.91
CA VAL A 576 -8.80 -48.94 -27.31
C VAL A 576 -8.75 -50.34 -26.71
N ASN A 577 -9.08 -50.48 -25.44
CA ASN A 577 -9.08 -51.79 -24.77
C ASN A 577 -10.19 -52.70 -25.23
N THR A 578 -11.32 -52.16 -25.69
CA THR A 578 -12.49 -52.96 -26.10
C THR A 578 -12.58 -53.16 -27.60
N THR A 579 -12.09 -52.22 -28.39
CA THR A 579 -12.30 -52.20 -29.84
C THR A 579 -11.02 -52.47 -30.64
N LEU A 580 -9.87 -51.92 -30.21
CA LEU A 580 -8.58 -52.35 -30.72
C LEU A 580 -8.14 -53.56 -29.92
N GLN A 581 -7.52 -54.49 -30.58
CA GLN A 581 -7.05 -55.70 -29.91
C GLN A 581 -6.10 -55.35 -28.79
N ARG A 582 -6.23 -56.02 -27.65
CA ARG A 582 -5.36 -55.83 -26.45
C ARG A 582 -3.88 -55.85 -26.78
N SER A 583 -3.46 -56.61 -27.80
CA SER A 583 -2.08 -56.69 -28.26
C SER A 583 -1.50 -55.34 -28.71
N VAL A 584 -2.29 -54.50 -29.36
CA VAL A 584 -1.84 -53.15 -29.79
C VAL A 584 -1.61 -52.24 -28.63
N VAL A 585 -2.52 -52.22 -27.66
CA VAL A 585 -2.37 -51.40 -26.44
C VAL A 585 -1.19 -51.87 -25.59
N ASN A 586 -1.03 -53.20 -25.46
CA ASN A 586 0.10 -53.75 -24.71
C ASN A 586 1.44 -53.48 -25.39
N THR A 587 1.48 -53.49 -26.72
CA THR A 587 2.67 -53.17 -27.49
C THR A 587 3.06 -51.69 -27.29
N PHE A 588 2.11 -50.79 -27.36
CA PHE A 588 2.37 -49.37 -27.10
C PHE A 588 2.82 -49.15 -25.68
N ALA A 589 2.21 -49.79 -24.70
CA ALA A 589 2.61 -49.67 -23.30
C ALA A 589 4.01 -50.26 -23.02
N ALA A 590 4.33 -51.39 -23.62
CA ALA A 590 5.62 -52.07 -23.42
C ALA A 590 6.79 -51.32 -24.06
N THR A 591 6.55 -50.63 -25.16
CA THR A 591 7.59 -49.89 -25.89
C THR A 591 7.71 -48.43 -25.53
N GLY A 592 6.82 -47.91 -24.71
CA GLY A 592 6.73 -46.48 -24.40
C GLY A 592 6.21 -45.59 -25.53
N ILE A 593 6.04 -46.15 -26.74
CA ILE A 593 5.57 -45.39 -27.91
C ILE A 593 4.11 -45.01 -27.77
N GLY A 594 3.32 -45.86 -27.15
CA GLY A 594 1.90 -45.63 -26.96
C GLY A 594 1.60 -44.38 -26.14
N SER A 595 2.38 -44.11 -25.11
CA SER A 595 2.18 -42.90 -24.29
C SER A 595 2.53 -41.62 -25.03
N GLN A 596 3.55 -41.64 -25.88
CA GLN A 596 3.90 -40.46 -26.69
C GLN A 596 2.90 -40.23 -27.80
N LEU A 597 2.52 -41.27 -28.52
CA LEU A 597 1.48 -41.18 -29.58
C LEU A 597 0.14 -40.68 -29.05
N LEU A 598 -0.23 -41.16 -27.88
CA LEU A 598 -1.48 -40.75 -27.24
C LEU A 598 -1.36 -39.39 -26.59
N GLY A 599 -0.21 -39.04 -26.05
CA GLY A 599 0.09 -37.74 -25.51
C GLY A 599 0.03 -36.62 -26.55
N ASP A 600 0.64 -36.85 -27.71
CA ASP A 600 0.67 -35.87 -28.80
C ASP A 600 -0.71 -35.63 -29.45
N HIS A 601 -1.57 -36.67 -29.47
CA HIS A 601 -2.91 -36.59 -30.06
C HIS A 601 -4.00 -36.33 -29.01
N PHE A 602 -3.75 -36.66 -27.76
CA PHE A 602 -4.74 -36.61 -26.70
C PHE A 602 -4.06 -36.07 -25.43
N SER A 603 -3.83 -34.76 -25.42
CA SER A 603 -3.10 -34.06 -24.38
C SER A 603 -3.63 -34.25 -22.94
N HIS A 604 -4.85 -34.76 -22.84
CA HIS A 604 -5.47 -35.02 -21.55
C HIS A 604 -5.43 -36.51 -21.17
N PHE A 605 -4.68 -37.30 -21.93
CA PHE A 605 -4.65 -38.73 -21.78
C PHE A 605 -3.28 -39.20 -21.31
N SER A 606 -3.27 -39.88 -20.23
CA SER A 606 -2.04 -40.49 -19.69
C SER A 606 -2.24 -42.01 -19.63
N LEU A 607 -1.42 -42.75 -20.34
CA LEU A 607 -1.34 -44.18 -20.19
C LEU A 607 -0.61 -44.60 -18.91
N ASN A 608 -0.03 -43.65 -18.23
CA ASN A 608 0.64 -43.92 -16.99
C ASN A 608 -0.34 -44.11 -15.86
N LYS A 609 -0.36 -45.32 -15.37
CA LYS A 609 -0.84 -45.66 -14.04
C LYS A 609 -2.31 -45.52 -13.77
N SER A 610 -2.86 -46.64 -13.42
CA SER A 610 -4.19 -46.75 -12.78
C SER A 610 -5.20 -45.76 -13.29
N VAL A 611 -5.57 -45.93 -14.58
CA VAL A 611 -6.85 -45.43 -15.01
C VAL A 611 -7.87 -46.25 -14.22
N GLN A 612 -8.29 -45.69 -13.13
CA GLN A 612 -9.46 -46.20 -12.46
C GLN A 612 -10.62 -46.04 -13.43
N PRO A 613 -11.40 -47.05 -13.68
CA PRO A 613 -12.60 -46.89 -14.47
C PRO A 613 -13.46 -45.84 -13.80
N ALA A 614 -13.90 -44.88 -14.58
CA ALA A 614 -14.84 -43.90 -14.07
C ALA A 614 -16.09 -44.62 -13.55
N PRO A 615 -16.71 -44.08 -12.51
CA PRO A 615 -17.91 -44.66 -12.01
C PRO A 615 -18.97 -44.73 -13.10
N VAL A 616 -19.56 -45.91 -13.26
CA VAL A 616 -20.65 -46.12 -14.19
C VAL A 616 -21.86 -45.40 -13.63
N LEU A 617 -22.37 -44.43 -14.39
CA LEU A 617 -23.63 -43.79 -14.07
C LEU A 617 -24.74 -44.64 -14.63
N GLU A 618 -25.38 -45.37 -13.76
CA GLU A 618 -26.64 -46.08 -14.15
C GLU A 618 -27.69 -45.02 -14.48
N ASN A 619 -28.39 -45.22 -15.62
CA ASN A 619 -29.50 -44.39 -16.10
C ASN A 619 -29.10 -42.99 -16.68
N ALA A 620 -27.94 -42.83 -17.23
CA ALA A 620 -27.64 -41.62 -18.00
C ALA A 620 -28.45 -41.62 -19.32
N PRO A 621 -29.04 -40.50 -19.72
CA PRO A 621 -29.74 -40.41 -21.01
C PRO A 621 -28.80 -40.68 -22.18
N GLU A 622 -29.35 -41.18 -23.30
CA GLU A 622 -28.58 -41.34 -24.52
C GLU A 622 -27.80 -40.07 -24.86
N ARG A 623 -26.54 -40.20 -25.15
CA ARG A 623 -25.66 -39.09 -25.39
C ARG A 623 -25.28 -39.00 -26.85
N PRO A 624 -25.15 -37.78 -27.39
CA PRO A 624 -24.73 -37.60 -28.77
C PRO A 624 -23.34 -38.17 -29.03
N PRO A 625 -22.97 -38.37 -30.28
CA PRO A 625 -21.65 -38.80 -30.70
C PRO A 625 -20.54 -37.92 -30.09
N LEU A 626 -19.38 -38.52 -29.88
CA LEU A 626 -18.26 -37.84 -29.25
C LEU A 626 -17.92 -36.48 -29.91
N ASN A 627 -17.99 -36.41 -31.22
CA ASN A 627 -17.70 -35.19 -31.95
C ASN A 627 -18.71 -34.08 -31.68
N GLU A 628 -19.98 -34.40 -31.55
CA GLU A 628 -21.02 -33.42 -31.22
C GLU A 628 -20.83 -32.88 -29.82
N ARG A 629 -20.40 -33.72 -28.88
CA ARG A 629 -20.16 -33.25 -27.51
C ARG A 629 -18.94 -32.38 -27.36
N ILE A 630 -17.88 -32.64 -28.13
CA ILE A 630 -16.72 -31.74 -28.14
C ILE A 630 -17.17 -30.39 -28.66
N ASN A 631 -17.99 -30.36 -29.70
CA ASN A 631 -18.52 -29.12 -30.25
C ASN A 631 -19.46 -28.41 -29.25
N GLU A 632 -20.38 -29.16 -28.62
CA GLU A 632 -21.23 -28.59 -27.57
C GLU A 632 -20.44 -28.00 -26.42
N ARG A 633 -19.36 -28.65 -25.99
CA ARG A 633 -18.50 -28.12 -24.96
C ARG A 633 -17.78 -26.86 -25.38
N THR A 634 -17.25 -26.83 -26.57
CA THR A 634 -16.60 -25.65 -27.12
C THR A 634 -17.60 -24.51 -27.22
N THR A 635 -18.81 -24.79 -27.69
CA THR A 635 -19.89 -23.81 -27.79
C THR A 635 -20.32 -23.32 -26.41
N VAL A 636 -20.45 -24.21 -25.41
CA VAL A 636 -20.79 -23.81 -24.04
C VAL A 636 -19.68 -22.98 -23.38
N GLN A 637 -18.43 -23.28 -23.67
CA GLN A 637 -17.33 -22.46 -23.18
C GLN A 637 -17.29 -21.09 -23.87
N GLN A 638 -17.59 -21.06 -25.16
CA GLN A 638 -17.67 -19.83 -25.93
C GLN A 638 -18.89 -19.00 -25.52
N GLU A 639 -20.04 -19.61 -25.31
CA GLU A 639 -21.23 -18.96 -24.76
C GLU A 639 -21.04 -18.47 -23.31
N ARG A 640 -20.29 -19.21 -22.51
CA ARG A 640 -19.91 -18.74 -21.14
C ARG A 640 -18.92 -17.61 -21.18
N GLY A 641 -18.07 -17.53 -22.18
CA GLY A 641 -17.17 -16.40 -22.39
C GLY A 641 -17.94 -15.15 -22.85
N GLU A 642 -18.95 -15.33 -23.69
CA GLU A 642 -19.80 -14.25 -24.17
C GLU A 642 -20.87 -13.81 -23.16
N LYS A 643 -21.22 -14.68 -22.19
CA LYS A 643 -22.16 -14.39 -21.11
C LYS A 643 -21.47 -14.01 -19.81
N THR A 644 -20.24 -13.56 -19.85
CA THR A 644 -19.68 -12.91 -18.66
C THR A 644 -20.59 -11.75 -18.28
N PRO A 645 -21.02 -11.67 -17.04
CA PRO A 645 -21.93 -10.62 -16.61
C PRO A 645 -21.32 -9.24 -16.86
N ASP A 646 -22.19 -8.36 -17.28
CA ASP A 646 -21.91 -6.96 -17.57
C ASP A 646 -20.84 -6.42 -16.62
N ALA A 647 -19.94 -5.58 -17.11
CA ALA A 647 -18.81 -5.04 -16.37
C ALA A 647 -19.18 -4.47 -14.97
N LYS A 648 -20.46 -4.11 -14.79
CA LYS A 648 -21.02 -3.68 -13.50
C LYS A 648 -21.15 -4.80 -12.46
N GLN A 649 -21.33 -6.07 -12.90
CA GLN A 649 -21.38 -7.21 -11.96
C GLN A 649 -19.99 -7.75 -11.63
N VAL A 650 -19.02 -7.54 -12.51
CA VAL A 650 -17.62 -7.93 -12.24
C VAL A 650 -16.98 -7.00 -11.20
N HIS A 651 -17.45 -5.75 -11.09
CA HIS A 651 -17.00 -4.84 -10.03
C HIS A 651 -17.51 -5.18 -8.62
N ALA A 652 -18.51 -6.06 -8.51
CA ALA A 652 -18.98 -6.55 -7.22
C ALA A 652 -18.17 -7.78 -6.72
N ALA A 653 -17.38 -8.40 -7.57
CA ALA A 653 -16.40 -9.40 -7.17
C ALA A 653 -15.13 -8.68 -6.68
N ALA A 654 -14.66 -9.07 -5.51
CA ALA A 654 -13.51 -8.47 -4.87
C ALA A 654 -12.31 -8.33 -5.83
N PRO A 655 -11.62 -7.19 -5.85
CA PRO A 655 -10.43 -7.03 -6.67
C PRO A 655 -9.38 -8.06 -6.22
N GLY A 656 -8.93 -8.90 -7.16
CA GLY A 656 -7.90 -9.88 -6.91
C GLY A 656 -8.22 -11.33 -7.27
N VAL A 657 -9.38 -11.62 -7.83
CA VAL A 657 -9.63 -12.95 -8.40
C VAL A 657 -9.20 -12.93 -9.86
N VAL A 658 -7.94 -13.10 -10.10
CA VAL A 658 -7.41 -13.51 -11.40
C VAL A 658 -7.62 -15.01 -11.48
N ILE A 659 -8.45 -15.45 -12.40
CA ILE A 659 -8.53 -16.87 -12.76
C ILE A 659 -7.27 -17.18 -13.56
N VAL A 660 -6.24 -17.62 -12.86
CA VAL A 660 -5.03 -18.17 -13.50
C VAL A 660 -5.38 -19.59 -13.95
N PRO A 661 -5.09 -19.97 -15.19
CA PRO A 661 -5.16 -21.38 -15.59
C PRO A 661 -4.26 -22.19 -14.67
N GLN A 662 -4.76 -23.30 -14.17
CA GLN A 662 -4.09 -24.14 -13.21
C GLN A 662 -2.79 -24.68 -13.79
N ALA A 663 -1.66 -24.10 -13.37
CA ALA A 663 -0.39 -24.78 -13.48
C ALA A 663 -0.40 -25.96 -12.50
N ALA A 664 0.17 -27.09 -12.92
CA ALA A 664 0.21 -28.32 -12.16
C ALA A 664 0.59 -28.08 -10.70
N ALA A 665 -0.27 -28.46 -9.78
CA ALA A 665 -0.09 -28.25 -8.36
C ALA A 665 1.17 -28.95 -7.85
N ARG A 666 2.03 -28.21 -7.18
CA ARG A 666 3.10 -28.81 -6.39
C ARG A 666 2.49 -29.60 -5.23
N PRO A 667 3.02 -30.76 -4.85
CA PRO A 667 2.53 -31.53 -3.71
C PRO A 667 2.63 -30.70 -2.43
N GLY A 668 1.49 -30.44 -1.79
CA GLY A 668 1.45 -29.77 -0.50
C GLY A 668 0.70 -28.42 -0.47
N ALA A 669 0.30 -27.88 -1.60
CA ALA A 669 -0.51 -26.66 -1.62
C ALA A 669 -2.02 -26.98 -1.51
N PRO A 670 -2.80 -26.21 -0.72
CA PRO A 670 -4.24 -26.40 -0.65
C PRO A 670 -4.89 -26.09 -2.00
N SER A 671 -5.95 -26.81 -2.36
CA SER A 671 -6.67 -26.61 -3.62
C SER A 671 -7.25 -25.19 -3.72
N LEU A 672 -7.46 -24.73 -4.95
CA LEU A 672 -8.05 -23.42 -5.22
C LEU A 672 -9.39 -23.22 -4.48
N ALA A 673 -10.18 -24.28 -4.35
CA ALA A 673 -11.42 -24.29 -3.60
C ALA A 673 -11.21 -24.01 -2.11
N ALA A 674 -10.16 -24.56 -1.51
CA ALA A 674 -9.81 -24.32 -0.11
C ALA A 674 -9.27 -22.89 0.12
N GLN A 675 -8.60 -22.30 -0.87
CA GLN A 675 -8.13 -20.91 -0.80
C GLN A 675 -9.30 -19.92 -0.93
N VAL A 676 -10.25 -20.20 -1.79
CA VAL A 676 -11.47 -19.39 -1.95
C VAL A 676 -12.33 -19.47 -0.68
N ASP A 677 -12.43 -20.65 -0.08
CA ASP A 677 -13.19 -20.87 1.15
C ASP A 677 -12.55 -20.20 2.38
N ALA A 678 -11.23 -20.13 2.42
CA ALA A 678 -10.47 -19.38 3.44
C ALA A 678 -10.65 -17.87 3.30
N LEU A 679 -10.68 -17.36 2.06
CA LEU A 679 -10.94 -15.95 1.76
C LEU A 679 -12.39 -15.54 2.06
N ALA A 680 -13.34 -16.43 1.85
CA ALA A 680 -14.75 -16.21 2.20
C ALA A 680 -14.97 -16.16 3.72
N ARG A 681 -14.26 -16.98 4.47
CA ARG A 681 -14.35 -17.00 5.94
C ARG A 681 -13.73 -15.78 6.60
N ASN A 682 -12.70 -15.19 6.03
CA ASN A 682 -12.11 -13.93 6.53
C ASN A 682 -12.96 -12.67 6.25
N ARG A 683 -14.06 -12.79 5.52
CA ARG A 683 -14.98 -11.67 5.24
C ARG A 683 -16.15 -11.54 6.19
N VAL A 684 -16.32 -12.44 7.17
CA VAL A 684 -17.46 -12.43 8.11
C VAL A 684 -17.00 -12.01 9.52
N ALA A 685 -16.23 -10.94 9.61
CA ALA A 685 -16.08 -10.18 10.84
C ALA A 685 -16.35 -8.70 10.54
N ALA A 686 -17.60 -8.39 10.25
CA ALA A 686 -18.11 -7.04 10.46
C ALA A 686 -18.32 -6.87 11.97
N PRO A 687 -17.93 -5.74 12.58
CA PRO A 687 -18.21 -5.51 14.00
C PRO A 687 -19.71 -5.43 14.19
N GLU A 688 -20.19 -6.14 15.22
CA GLU A 688 -21.58 -6.05 15.68
C GLU A 688 -21.90 -4.59 16.03
N PRO A 689 -23.10 -4.10 15.74
CA PRO A 689 -23.53 -2.78 16.17
C PRO A 689 -23.62 -2.75 17.68
N VAL A 690 -22.90 -1.82 18.31
CA VAL A 690 -23.02 -1.52 19.74
C VAL A 690 -24.44 -1.03 19.98
N THR A 691 -25.25 -1.82 20.62
CA THR A 691 -26.54 -1.41 21.15
C THR A 691 -26.31 -0.44 22.31
N VAL A 692 -26.53 0.83 22.04
CA VAL A 692 -26.64 1.86 23.09
C VAL A 692 -27.88 1.54 23.92
N GLY A 693 -27.66 1.07 25.15
CA GLY A 693 -28.71 0.85 26.13
C GLY A 693 -29.40 2.18 26.43
N GLY A 694 -30.70 2.25 26.16
CA GLY A 694 -31.53 3.37 26.50
C GLY A 694 -31.60 3.57 28.02
N ALA A 695 -31.18 4.74 28.48
CA ALA A 695 -31.48 5.22 29.83
C ALA A 695 -32.91 5.76 29.84
N THR A 696 -33.77 5.12 30.60
CA THR A 696 -35.08 5.64 30.94
C THR A 696 -34.95 6.83 31.90
N PRO A 697 -35.73 7.92 31.69
CA PRO A 697 -35.73 9.03 32.64
C PRO A 697 -36.58 8.68 33.85
N HIS A 698 -36.00 8.72 35.03
CA HIS A 698 -36.76 8.88 36.26
C HIS A 698 -36.77 10.38 36.67
N ARG A 699 -37.98 10.83 36.96
CA ARG A 699 -38.46 12.11 37.43
C ARG A 699 -37.48 13.08 38.08
#